data_8360afc138c4e6d51fafd2296559cc2d
#
_entry.id   8360afc138c4e6d51fafd2296559cc2d
#
_cell.length_a   1.000
_cell.length_b   1.000
_cell.length_c   1.000
_cell.angle_alpha   90.00
_cell.angle_beta   90.00
_cell.angle_gamma   90.00
#
_symmetry.space_group_name_H-M   'P 1'
#
loop_
_entity.id
_entity.type
_entity.pdbx_description
1 polymer ?
#
loop_
_entity_poly.entity_id
_entity_poly.type
_entity_poly.pdbx_seq_one_letter_code
_entity_poly.pdbx_strand_id
1 'polypeptide(L)'
;MKKVITTFVMALAMLLALPVPAQTHGINRADMDLSVKPGDDFYRYAGGGWMKANPLKAEYSSYGVFNELAEKNREQLKELFDNLAKEPHAPGTVGQKVTDLFALAMDSVRLNREGAGPLQRDLDWARSFTKAELTPYIAHAHKSLGNPFFGIGVEADLTNSSINTLYMSGGSSGLPDRDYYLKTDAESKKIQQAYRDYLAKMFVLAGYKAKDAKRAAATIYDIEYRFAQASMTRAEQRDISKLYNPRTVEELQRDYPAINWRQYFTIMGLPSMDKVILEQPKVMAVANELMTTLSERQIRDYLAGGIITSASGYLSDDFGETSFAFYGKMLSGQQQRRARWKRAMGIPNGVLGEAVGQLYVEKYFAGDSKEKMLTLIDNLRKSLAAHIAGLDWMSNETKVNALVKLNSFTVKVGYPDKWRDYSALSIDPQLSLYDNMKAASVWATNRNLNKWNKPVDKEEWEMTPQTVNAYYNPLNNEIVFPAAILQAPFFDPKADDAVNYGAIGVVIGHEMTHGFDDQGRTFDYQGNMVDWWTEEDAARFNEAAEKLAAQFDKIIISGTEHANGHLTLGENIADQGGLRIAYDAFLKTPQARAGKLIDGFTPEQRFYLSYGRIWAENNTPESEYQQTKSDEHSLGRNRVNATLRNIDTFFKAFGIDSSAPMWLDPAERTVIW
;
A
#
# COMPACT_ATOMS: atom_id res chain seq x y z
N MET A 1 -89.27 11.18 22.56
CA MET A 1 -88.61 10.84 23.82
C MET A 1 -87.77 9.63 23.66
N LYS A 2 -86.54 9.75 23.32
CA LYS A 2 -85.46 8.75 23.43
C LYS A 2 -84.17 9.49 23.53
N LYS A 3 -83.48 9.45 24.67
CA LYS A 3 -82.16 9.96 24.94
C LYS A 3 -81.13 9.08 24.21
N VAL A 4 -80.30 9.67 23.36
CA VAL A 4 -79.13 9.03 22.83
C VAL A 4 -77.94 9.49 23.66
N ILE A 5 -77.35 8.55 24.38
CA ILE A 5 -76.11 8.76 25.13
C ILE A 5 -74.98 8.51 24.18
N THR A 6 -74.20 9.55 23.88
CA THR A 6 -73.02 9.46 23.10
C THR A 6 -71.81 9.25 24.02
N THR A 7 -71.26 8.06 24.02
CA THR A 7 -70.03 7.71 24.77
C THR A 7 -68.81 8.19 23.97
N PHE A 8 -68.08 9.19 24.48
CA PHE A 8 -66.75 9.58 23.96
C PHE A 8 -65.71 8.58 24.45
N VAL A 9 -65.17 7.81 23.52
CA VAL A 9 -63.98 7.00 23.78
C VAL A 9 -62.77 7.90 23.52
N MET A 10 -62.08 8.33 24.55
CA MET A 10 -60.76 8.95 24.47
C MET A 10 -59.73 7.86 24.17
N ALA A 11 -59.30 7.73 22.92
CA ALA A 11 -58.12 6.95 22.55
C ALA A 11 -56.87 7.74 22.93
N LEU A 12 -56.22 7.35 24.02
CA LEU A 12 -54.90 7.86 24.42
C LEU A 12 -53.86 7.24 23.49
N ALA A 13 -53.47 7.94 22.42
CA ALA A 13 -52.35 7.57 21.57
C ALA A 13 -51.06 7.80 22.38
N MET A 14 -50.51 6.73 22.99
CA MET A 14 -49.09 6.73 23.40
C MET A 14 -48.24 6.80 22.12
N LEU A 15 -47.77 7.98 21.76
CA LEU A 15 -46.65 8.17 20.86
C LEU A 15 -45.44 7.55 21.59
N LEU A 16 -45.09 6.33 21.21
CA LEU A 16 -43.77 5.78 21.43
C LEU A 16 -42.81 6.69 20.67
N ALA A 17 -42.23 7.66 21.39
CA ALA A 17 -41.04 8.37 20.86
C ALA A 17 -39.95 7.32 20.63
N LEU A 18 -39.80 6.89 19.37
CA LEU A 18 -38.61 6.19 18.97
C LEU A 18 -37.44 7.10 19.38
N PRO A 19 -36.43 6.59 20.09
CA PRO A 19 -35.27 7.39 20.38
C PRO A 19 -34.71 7.90 19.06
N VAL A 20 -34.76 9.20 18.83
CA VAL A 20 -33.96 9.85 17.76
C VAL A 20 -32.54 9.37 18.05
N PRO A 21 -31.83 8.72 17.10
CA PRO A 21 -30.47 8.35 17.34
C PRO A 21 -29.74 9.62 17.76
N ALA A 22 -29.14 9.58 18.94
CA ALA A 22 -28.33 10.68 19.44
C ALA A 22 -27.34 11.02 18.32
N GLN A 23 -27.27 12.30 17.96
CA GLN A 23 -26.34 12.78 16.95
C GLN A 23 -24.96 12.40 17.44
N THR A 24 -24.38 11.32 16.87
CA THR A 24 -23.08 10.81 17.30
C THR A 24 -22.05 11.83 16.88
N HIS A 25 -21.46 12.52 17.84
CA HIS A 25 -20.39 13.51 17.62
C HIS A 25 -19.07 12.80 17.21
N GLY A 26 -19.16 11.85 16.27
CA GLY A 26 -18.05 11.07 15.71
C GLY A 26 -17.67 9.81 16.49
N ILE A 27 -18.01 9.65 17.78
CA ILE A 27 -17.83 8.39 18.53
C ILE A 27 -19.16 7.65 18.62
N ASN A 28 -19.18 6.45 18.01
CA ASN A 28 -20.33 5.56 18.11
C ASN A 28 -20.07 4.50 19.20
N ARG A 29 -20.81 4.55 20.30
CA ARG A 29 -20.67 3.58 21.40
C ARG A 29 -20.95 2.13 20.98
N ALA A 30 -21.72 1.91 19.92
CA ALA A 30 -21.97 0.58 19.40
C ALA A 30 -20.70 -0.04 18.73
N ASP A 31 -19.74 0.78 18.35
CA ASP A 31 -18.45 0.30 17.80
C ASP A 31 -17.51 -0.22 18.90
N MET A 32 -17.80 0.08 20.17
CA MET A 32 -17.00 -0.30 21.33
C MET A 32 -17.40 -1.67 21.88
N ASP A 33 -16.48 -2.37 22.54
CA ASP A 33 -16.78 -3.52 23.39
C ASP A 33 -16.61 -3.14 24.87
N LEU A 34 -17.69 -2.68 25.48
CA LEU A 34 -17.68 -2.22 26.89
C LEU A 34 -17.54 -3.37 27.92
N SER A 35 -17.52 -4.64 27.48
CA SER A 35 -17.20 -5.78 28.34
C SER A 35 -15.71 -5.95 28.60
N VAL A 36 -14.87 -5.31 27.78
CA VAL A 36 -13.40 -5.27 27.89
C VAL A 36 -13.01 -4.00 28.63
N LYS A 37 -12.01 -4.07 29.51
CA LYS A 37 -11.47 -2.86 30.14
C LYS A 37 -10.41 -2.20 29.21
N PRO A 38 -10.31 -0.87 29.18
CA PRO A 38 -9.34 -0.18 28.33
C PRO A 38 -7.87 -0.54 28.66
N GLY A 39 -7.57 -0.96 29.89
CA GLY A 39 -6.25 -1.40 30.30
C GLY A 39 -5.94 -2.89 30.02
N ASP A 40 -6.96 -3.68 29.64
CA ASP A 40 -6.77 -5.08 29.28
C ASP A 40 -6.47 -5.23 27.77
N ASP A 41 -7.27 -4.59 26.93
CA ASP A 41 -7.15 -4.63 25.48
C ASP A 41 -7.88 -3.41 24.88
N PHE A 42 -7.15 -2.33 24.64
CA PHE A 42 -7.74 -1.09 24.14
C PHE A 42 -8.26 -1.20 22.71
N TYR A 43 -7.61 -1.99 21.87
CA TYR A 43 -8.06 -2.26 20.51
C TYR A 43 -9.48 -2.84 20.49
N ARG A 44 -9.73 -3.85 21.32
CA ARG A 44 -11.07 -4.42 21.46
C ARG A 44 -12.03 -3.46 22.16
N TYR A 45 -11.57 -2.76 23.20
CA TYR A 45 -12.42 -1.77 23.89
C TYR A 45 -12.95 -0.71 22.90
N ALA A 46 -12.10 -0.14 22.06
CA ALA A 46 -12.47 0.93 21.15
C ALA A 46 -13.21 0.44 19.88
N GLY A 47 -12.80 -0.71 19.31
CA GLY A 47 -13.28 -1.21 18.02
C GLY A 47 -14.01 -2.55 18.04
N GLY A 48 -14.13 -3.23 19.19
CA GLY A 48 -14.66 -4.59 19.28
C GLY A 48 -16.12 -4.74 18.87
N GLY A 49 -16.95 -3.74 19.14
CA GLY A 49 -18.34 -3.72 18.67
C GLY A 49 -18.42 -3.61 17.16
N TRP A 50 -17.60 -2.75 16.54
CA TRP A 50 -17.52 -2.66 15.09
C TRP A 50 -17.04 -3.97 14.45
N MET A 51 -15.97 -4.58 14.98
CA MET A 51 -15.48 -5.88 14.51
C MET A 51 -16.56 -6.96 14.55
N LYS A 52 -17.35 -7.00 15.63
CA LYS A 52 -18.47 -7.93 15.77
C LYS A 52 -19.61 -7.64 14.79
N ALA A 53 -19.89 -6.36 14.53
CA ALA A 53 -20.95 -5.94 13.59
C ALA A 53 -20.54 -6.11 12.12
N ASN A 54 -19.23 -6.16 11.84
CA ASN A 54 -18.66 -6.27 10.49
C ASN A 54 -17.80 -7.54 10.36
N PRO A 55 -18.39 -8.74 10.46
CA PRO A 55 -17.64 -9.98 10.29
C PRO A 55 -17.01 -10.02 8.89
N LEU A 56 -15.90 -10.75 8.77
CA LEU A 56 -15.17 -10.87 7.51
C LEU A 56 -16.07 -11.45 6.41
N LYS A 57 -16.28 -10.66 5.35
CA LYS A 57 -17.07 -11.09 4.20
C LYS A 57 -16.25 -12.07 3.34
N ALA A 58 -16.91 -13.00 2.68
CA ALA A 58 -16.26 -14.08 1.90
C ALA A 58 -15.27 -13.58 0.82
N GLU A 59 -15.47 -12.36 0.32
CA GLU A 59 -14.62 -11.74 -0.71
C GLU A 59 -13.38 -11.01 -0.14
N TYR A 60 -13.14 -11.06 1.17
CA TYR A 60 -12.02 -10.39 1.85
C TYR A 60 -11.19 -11.37 2.66
N SER A 61 -9.89 -11.16 2.67
CA SER A 61 -8.94 -11.77 3.61
C SER A 61 -8.67 -10.87 4.82
N SER A 62 -8.85 -9.55 4.62
CA SER A 62 -8.80 -8.52 5.65
C SER A 62 -9.90 -7.49 5.39
N TYR A 63 -10.65 -7.13 6.42
CA TYR A 63 -11.69 -6.11 6.34
C TYR A 63 -11.66 -5.23 7.59
N GLY A 64 -11.23 -4.02 7.42
CA GLY A 64 -11.13 -3.00 8.47
C GLY A 64 -11.81 -1.69 8.08
N VAL A 65 -11.64 -0.68 8.91
CA VAL A 65 -12.21 0.66 8.71
C VAL A 65 -11.73 1.32 7.42
N PHE A 66 -10.46 1.10 7.05
CA PHE A 66 -9.93 1.52 5.75
C PHE A 66 -10.70 0.87 4.59
N ASN A 67 -11.02 -0.43 4.72
CA ASN A 67 -11.80 -1.14 3.71
C ASN A 67 -13.25 -0.65 3.65
N GLU A 68 -13.86 -0.30 4.79
CA GLU A 68 -15.20 0.30 4.85
C GLU A 68 -15.26 1.57 4.01
N LEU A 69 -14.29 2.49 4.19
CA LEU A 69 -14.21 3.70 3.39
C LEU A 69 -13.87 3.41 1.92
N ALA A 70 -12.97 2.45 1.67
CA ALA A 70 -12.65 2.03 0.29
C ALA A 70 -13.84 1.39 -0.43
N GLU A 71 -14.74 0.67 0.26
CA GLU A 71 -15.99 0.18 -0.33
C GLU A 71 -16.95 1.32 -0.70
N LYS A 72 -17.13 2.28 0.20
CA LYS A 72 -17.90 3.50 -0.11
C LYS A 72 -17.35 4.22 -1.34
N ASN A 73 -16.02 4.34 -1.42
CA ASN A 73 -15.35 4.93 -2.57
C ASN A 73 -15.58 4.13 -3.86
N ARG A 74 -15.56 2.79 -3.79
CA ARG A 74 -15.88 1.94 -4.95
C ARG A 74 -17.31 2.13 -5.46
N GLU A 75 -18.28 2.28 -4.57
CA GLU A 75 -19.66 2.59 -4.97
C GLU A 75 -19.76 3.97 -5.66
N GLN A 76 -19.02 4.97 -5.17
CA GLN A 76 -18.91 6.28 -5.80
C GLN A 76 -18.29 6.20 -7.20
N LEU A 77 -17.21 5.45 -7.36
CA LEU A 77 -16.57 5.21 -8.67
C LEU A 77 -17.49 4.42 -9.61
N LYS A 78 -18.25 3.45 -9.09
CA LYS A 78 -19.23 2.71 -9.88
C LYS A 78 -20.30 3.65 -10.42
N GLU A 79 -20.84 4.53 -9.59
CA GLU A 79 -21.80 5.55 -10.02
C GLU A 79 -21.24 6.46 -11.12
N LEU A 80 -19.95 6.87 -10.99
CA LEU A 80 -19.27 7.64 -12.04
C LEU A 80 -19.20 6.87 -13.35
N PHE A 81 -18.76 5.62 -13.33
CA PHE A 81 -18.62 4.81 -14.55
C PHE A 81 -19.95 4.49 -15.18
N ASP A 82 -20.98 4.19 -14.38
CA ASP A 82 -22.33 3.96 -14.87
C ASP A 82 -22.92 5.22 -15.53
N ASN A 83 -22.58 6.41 -15.03
CA ASN A 83 -23.03 7.68 -15.64
C ASN A 83 -22.25 7.99 -16.93
N LEU A 84 -20.94 7.80 -16.96
CA LEU A 84 -20.14 7.94 -18.18
C LEU A 84 -20.66 7.02 -19.29
N ALA A 85 -21.01 5.77 -18.97
CA ALA A 85 -21.49 4.80 -19.94
C ALA A 85 -22.85 5.13 -20.58
N LYS A 86 -23.59 6.11 -20.05
CA LYS A 86 -24.89 6.56 -20.61
C LYS A 86 -24.76 7.53 -21.80
N GLU A 87 -23.58 8.11 -21.98
CA GLU A 87 -23.33 9.14 -22.98
C GLU A 87 -22.29 8.65 -23.99
N PRO A 88 -22.43 9.02 -25.29
CA PRO A 88 -21.40 8.72 -26.28
C PRO A 88 -20.18 9.61 -26.05
N HIS A 89 -19.00 9.01 -26.16
CA HIS A 89 -17.73 9.72 -26.04
C HIS A 89 -16.97 9.73 -27.36
N ALA A 90 -16.35 10.86 -27.71
CA ALA A 90 -15.52 10.95 -28.90
C ALA A 90 -14.25 10.07 -28.71
N PRO A 91 -13.76 9.42 -29.79
CA PRO A 91 -12.52 8.62 -29.73
C PRO A 91 -11.33 9.42 -29.18
N GLY A 92 -10.54 8.76 -28.32
CA GLY A 92 -9.34 9.35 -27.70
C GLY A 92 -9.61 10.18 -26.43
N THR A 93 -10.88 10.46 -26.08
CA THR A 93 -11.22 11.15 -24.82
C THR A 93 -11.05 10.23 -23.60
N VAL A 94 -10.89 10.82 -22.42
CA VAL A 94 -10.87 10.08 -21.14
C VAL A 94 -12.14 9.26 -20.95
N GLY A 95 -13.31 9.85 -21.25
CA GLY A 95 -14.59 9.16 -21.13
C GLY A 95 -14.62 7.88 -21.97
N GLN A 96 -14.21 7.93 -23.25
CA GLN A 96 -14.14 6.76 -24.13
C GLN A 96 -13.18 5.70 -23.56
N LYS A 97 -11.96 6.09 -23.13
CA LYS A 97 -10.97 5.13 -22.62
C LYS A 97 -11.44 4.43 -21.35
N VAL A 98 -12.06 5.16 -20.42
CA VAL A 98 -12.61 4.61 -19.18
C VAL A 98 -13.76 3.65 -19.45
N THR A 99 -14.74 4.08 -20.28
CA THR A 99 -15.93 3.26 -20.56
C THR A 99 -15.59 2.02 -21.36
N ASP A 100 -14.70 2.10 -22.35
CA ASP A 100 -14.31 0.96 -23.17
C ASP A 100 -13.50 -0.07 -22.36
N LEU A 101 -12.54 0.35 -21.55
CA LEU A 101 -11.80 -0.57 -20.66
C LEU A 101 -12.73 -1.25 -19.66
N PHE A 102 -13.66 -0.49 -19.07
CA PHE A 102 -14.62 -1.05 -18.13
C PHE A 102 -15.56 -2.05 -18.82
N ALA A 103 -16.09 -1.70 -19.99
CA ALA A 103 -16.97 -2.58 -20.78
C ALA A 103 -16.27 -3.88 -21.20
N LEU A 104 -15.02 -3.79 -21.71
CA LEU A 104 -14.19 -4.95 -22.06
C LEU A 104 -13.98 -5.87 -20.84
N ALA A 105 -13.69 -5.32 -19.68
CA ALA A 105 -13.47 -6.09 -18.47
C ALA A 105 -14.74 -6.70 -17.87
N MET A 106 -15.91 -6.08 -18.15
CA MET A 106 -17.23 -6.61 -17.76
C MET A 106 -17.73 -7.70 -18.68
N ASP A 107 -17.31 -7.74 -19.95
CA ASP A 107 -17.80 -8.69 -20.96
C ASP A 107 -17.21 -10.11 -20.76
N SER A 108 -17.77 -10.83 -19.78
CA SER A 108 -17.35 -12.21 -19.50
C SER A 108 -17.63 -13.17 -20.66
N VAL A 109 -18.65 -12.89 -21.49
CA VAL A 109 -18.99 -13.74 -22.65
C VAL A 109 -17.86 -13.66 -23.67
N ARG A 110 -17.40 -12.44 -23.97
CA ARG A 110 -16.27 -12.23 -24.89
C ARG A 110 -14.98 -12.81 -24.31
N LEU A 111 -14.63 -12.50 -23.06
CA LEU A 111 -13.42 -13.01 -22.41
C LEU A 111 -13.37 -14.54 -22.40
N ASN A 112 -14.50 -15.21 -22.08
CA ASN A 112 -14.56 -16.65 -22.06
C ASN A 112 -14.49 -17.27 -23.47
N ARG A 113 -15.05 -16.61 -24.48
CA ARG A 113 -14.94 -17.03 -25.90
C ARG A 113 -13.51 -16.85 -26.42
N GLU A 114 -12.82 -15.78 -26.09
CA GLU A 114 -11.44 -15.50 -26.49
C GLU A 114 -10.45 -16.46 -25.80
N GLY A 115 -10.71 -16.81 -24.53
CA GLY A 115 -9.89 -17.75 -23.77
C GLY A 115 -8.42 -17.34 -23.71
N ALA A 116 -7.52 -18.24 -24.13
CA ALA A 116 -6.08 -18.00 -24.26
C ALA A 116 -5.66 -17.46 -25.66
N GLY A 117 -6.62 -17.22 -26.55
CA GLY A 117 -6.35 -16.77 -27.92
C GLY A 117 -5.49 -15.52 -27.99
N PRO A 118 -5.77 -14.46 -27.21
CA PRO A 118 -4.97 -13.22 -27.22
C PRO A 118 -3.49 -13.41 -26.87
N LEU A 119 -3.13 -14.44 -26.09
CA LEU A 119 -1.74 -14.73 -25.71
C LEU A 119 -0.91 -15.36 -26.82
N GLN A 120 -1.53 -16.00 -27.83
CA GLN A 120 -0.83 -16.94 -28.71
C GLN A 120 0.33 -16.27 -29.46
N ARG A 121 0.14 -15.04 -29.93
CA ARG A 121 1.21 -14.28 -30.60
C ARG A 121 2.45 -14.10 -29.70
N ASP A 122 2.25 -13.78 -28.44
CA ASP A 122 3.34 -13.52 -27.50
C ASP A 122 3.95 -14.86 -26.99
N LEU A 123 3.16 -15.91 -26.89
CA LEU A 123 3.66 -17.26 -26.61
C LEU A 123 4.47 -17.82 -27.79
N ASP A 124 4.08 -17.56 -29.05
CA ASP A 124 4.85 -17.95 -30.23
C ASP A 124 6.17 -17.18 -30.29
N TRP A 125 6.16 -15.88 -29.93
CA TRP A 125 7.37 -15.11 -29.74
C TRP A 125 8.28 -15.75 -28.68
N ALA A 126 7.78 -16.10 -27.49
CA ALA A 126 8.56 -16.79 -26.46
C ALA A 126 9.12 -18.14 -26.94
N ARG A 127 8.33 -18.91 -27.72
CA ARG A 127 8.76 -20.20 -28.30
C ARG A 127 9.87 -20.05 -29.35
N SER A 128 9.93 -18.92 -30.06
CA SER A 128 10.96 -18.64 -31.08
C SER A 128 12.31 -18.21 -30.51
N PHE A 129 12.41 -17.98 -29.20
CA PHE A 129 13.63 -17.56 -28.54
C PHE A 129 14.83 -18.46 -28.86
N THR A 130 15.99 -17.84 -29.13
CA THR A 130 17.30 -18.48 -29.22
C THR A 130 18.32 -17.72 -28.34
N LYS A 131 19.31 -18.44 -27.82
CA LYS A 131 20.35 -17.80 -26.97
C LYS A 131 21.16 -16.71 -27.72
N ALA A 132 21.31 -16.82 -29.02
CA ALA A 132 22.01 -15.83 -29.84
C ALA A 132 21.28 -14.46 -29.81
N GLU A 133 19.99 -14.45 -29.55
CA GLU A 133 19.15 -13.25 -29.54
C GLU A 133 18.71 -12.85 -28.11
N LEU A 134 19.41 -13.32 -27.06
CA LEU A 134 19.04 -13.08 -25.67
C LEU A 134 18.79 -11.59 -25.38
N THR A 135 19.73 -10.73 -25.73
CA THR A 135 19.63 -9.28 -25.45
C THR A 135 18.38 -8.63 -26.07
N PRO A 136 18.08 -8.75 -27.38
CA PRO A 136 16.87 -8.19 -27.96
C PRO A 136 15.60 -8.81 -27.39
N TYR A 137 15.60 -10.12 -27.03
CA TYR A 137 14.43 -10.74 -26.40
C TYR A 137 14.13 -10.20 -25.01
N ILE A 138 15.13 -10.04 -24.17
CA ILE A 138 14.96 -9.45 -22.82
C ILE A 138 14.51 -8.00 -22.94
N ALA A 139 15.13 -7.19 -23.80
CA ALA A 139 14.72 -5.81 -24.02
C ALA A 139 13.27 -5.69 -24.53
N HIS A 140 12.84 -6.58 -25.44
CA HIS A 140 11.45 -6.61 -25.89
C HIS A 140 10.47 -6.98 -24.77
N ALA A 141 10.82 -7.99 -23.94
CA ALA A 141 9.99 -8.36 -22.81
C ALA A 141 9.82 -7.18 -21.83
N HIS A 142 10.91 -6.49 -21.47
CA HIS A 142 10.85 -5.33 -20.56
C HIS A 142 10.02 -4.17 -21.12
N LYS A 143 9.90 -4.04 -22.43
CA LYS A 143 9.04 -3.02 -23.04
C LYS A 143 7.55 -3.36 -22.96
N SER A 144 7.16 -4.64 -22.96
CA SER A 144 5.78 -5.00 -23.29
C SER A 144 5.21 -6.24 -22.59
N LEU A 145 6.03 -7.11 -22.01
CA LEU A 145 5.63 -8.44 -21.55
C LEU A 145 6.00 -8.74 -20.08
N GLY A 146 6.63 -7.81 -19.40
CA GLY A 146 7.08 -7.97 -18.01
C GLY A 146 8.60 -7.97 -17.89
N ASN A 147 9.11 -8.26 -16.70
CA ASN A 147 10.51 -8.09 -16.31
C ASN A 147 11.20 -9.44 -16.03
N PRO A 148 11.44 -10.30 -17.05
CA PRO A 148 12.13 -11.56 -16.84
C PRO A 148 13.60 -11.33 -16.43
N PHE A 149 14.08 -12.10 -15.46
CA PHE A 149 15.43 -12.10 -14.88
C PHE A 149 15.78 -10.85 -14.06
N PHE A 150 15.40 -9.65 -14.47
CA PHE A 150 15.62 -8.40 -13.75
C PHE A 150 14.58 -7.36 -14.18
N GLY A 151 14.35 -6.36 -13.34
CA GLY A 151 13.49 -5.22 -13.65
C GLY A 151 14.30 -3.94 -13.89
N ILE A 152 13.68 -2.96 -14.52
CA ILE A 152 14.22 -1.61 -14.66
C ILE A 152 13.13 -0.58 -14.34
N GLY A 153 13.54 0.53 -13.74
CA GLY A 153 12.69 1.67 -13.47
C GLY A 153 13.49 2.97 -13.40
N VAL A 154 12.87 4.08 -13.75
CA VAL A 154 13.48 5.40 -13.65
C VAL A 154 12.82 6.15 -12.50
N GLU A 155 13.65 6.55 -11.54
CA GLU A 155 13.24 7.26 -10.32
C GLU A 155 14.28 8.31 -9.97
N ALA A 156 14.00 9.18 -8.98
CA ALA A 156 14.97 10.16 -8.50
C ALA A 156 16.23 9.45 -7.95
N ASP A 157 17.41 10.01 -8.20
CA ASP A 157 18.65 9.49 -7.64
C ASP A 157 18.71 9.75 -6.14
N LEU A 158 18.97 8.73 -5.33
CA LEU A 158 19.01 8.84 -3.86
C LEU A 158 20.01 9.86 -3.35
N THR A 159 21.11 10.08 -4.08
CA THR A 159 22.16 11.03 -3.69
C THR A 159 22.02 12.40 -4.36
N ASN A 160 21.13 12.52 -5.36
CA ASN A 160 20.77 13.76 -6.03
C ASN A 160 19.31 13.72 -6.47
N SER A 161 18.40 13.97 -5.53
CA SER A 161 16.95 13.87 -5.72
C SER A 161 16.37 14.83 -6.78
N SER A 162 17.19 15.73 -7.35
CA SER A 162 16.76 16.65 -8.42
C SER A 162 16.78 16.03 -9.82
N ILE A 163 17.42 14.87 -10.01
CA ILE A 163 17.61 14.20 -11.29
C ILE A 163 17.13 12.75 -11.22
N ASN A 164 16.46 12.33 -12.30
CA ASN A 164 16.03 10.93 -12.45
C ASN A 164 17.19 10.05 -12.97
N THR A 165 17.36 8.88 -12.36
CA THR A 165 18.34 7.86 -12.78
C THR A 165 17.65 6.51 -13.03
N LEU A 166 18.36 5.55 -13.64
CA LEU A 166 17.85 4.21 -13.88
C LEU A 166 18.24 3.27 -12.74
N TYR A 167 17.26 2.63 -12.13
CA TYR A 167 17.43 1.53 -11.18
C TYR A 167 17.24 0.19 -11.87
N MET A 168 17.97 -0.82 -11.39
CA MET A 168 17.84 -2.21 -11.83
C MET A 168 17.56 -3.07 -10.59
N SER A 169 16.38 -3.66 -10.55
CA SER A 169 15.97 -4.57 -9.48
C SER A 169 16.35 -6.01 -9.79
N GLY A 170 16.33 -6.86 -8.77
CA GLY A 170 16.52 -8.30 -8.91
C GLY A 170 15.37 -9.02 -9.60
N GLY A 171 15.53 -10.31 -9.81
CA GLY A 171 14.56 -11.18 -10.47
C GLY A 171 13.18 -11.21 -9.81
N SER A 172 12.16 -11.46 -10.60
CA SER A 172 10.78 -11.56 -10.13
C SER A 172 10.50 -12.85 -9.36
N SER A 173 9.56 -12.79 -8.43
CA SER A 173 9.06 -13.89 -7.61
C SER A 173 7.55 -13.98 -7.73
N GLY A 174 7.01 -15.18 -7.89
CA GLY A 174 5.57 -15.40 -7.89
C GLY A 174 4.97 -15.63 -6.49
N LEU A 175 5.80 -15.94 -5.48
CA LEU A 175 5.38 -15.99 -4.07
C LEU A 175 5.69 -14.67 -3.37
N PRO A 176 4.96 -14.31 -2.31
CA PRO A 176 5.02 -12.97 -1.70
C PRO A 176 6.37 -12.58 -1.10
N ASP A 177 7.14 -13.57 -0.61
CA ASP A 177 8.45 -13.36 0.01
C ASP A 177 9.38 -14.54 -0.22
N ARG A 178 10.69 -14.31 -0.08
CA ARG A 178 11.74 -15.34 -0.20
C ARG A 178 11.53 -16.52 0.74
N ASP A 179 11.01 -16.28 1.94
CA ASP A 179 10.81 -17.31 2.96
C ASP A 179 9.81 -18.39 2.50
N TYR A 180 8.85 -18.05 1.66
CA TYR A 180 7.92 -19.02 1.07
C TYR A 180 8.62 -20.08 0.21
N TYR A 181 9.79 -19.77 -0.37
CA TYR A 181 10.62 -20.70 -1.11
C TYR A 181 11.57 -21.47 -0.21
N LEU A 182 12.13 -20.82 0.83
CA LEU A 182 13.29 -21.33 1.57
C LEU A 182 12.92 -22.16 2.80
N LYS A 183 11.77 -21.91 3.43
CA LYS A 183 11.29 -22.68 4.58
C LYS A 183 10.96 -24.12 4.18
N THR A 184 11.23 -25.06 5.11
CA THR A 184 11.13 -26.51 4.86
C THR A 184 10.11 -27.22 5.73
N ASP A 185 9.36 -26.49 6.55
CA ASP A 185 8.25 -27.02 7.33
C ASP A 185 7.11 -27.54 6.46
N ALA A 186 6.17 -28.27 7.04
CA ALA A 186 5.11 -28.96 6.31
C ALA A 186 4.17 -27.99 5.59
N GLU A 187 3.83 -26.84 6.20
CA GLU A 187 2.92 -25.86 5.60
C GLU A 187 3.61 -25.11 4.45
N SER A 188 4.86 -24.72 4.61
CA SER A 188 5.66 -24.13 3.53
C SER A 188 5.79 -25.06 2.33
N LYS A 189 6.05 -26.36 2.56
CA LYS A 189 6.09 -27.37 1.48
C LYS A 189 4.76 -27.54 0.77
N LYS A 190 3.65 -27.45 1.49
CA LYS A 190 2.30 -27.50 0.90
C LYS A 190 2.05 -26.31 -0.01
N ILE A 191 2.42 -25.08 0.43
CA ILE A 191 2.33 -23.87 -0.38
C ILE A 191 3.22 -23.98 -1.64
N GLN A 192 4.45 -24.41 -1.49
CA GLN A 192 5.40 -24.60 -2.59
C GLN A 192 4.89 -25.60 -3.63
N GLN A 193 4.24 -26.69 -3.20
CA GLN A 193 3.63 -27.65 -4.12
C GLN A 193 2.41 -27.06 -4.82
N ALA A 194 1.53 -26.39 -4.08
CA ALA A 194 0.34 -25.76 -4.64
C ALA A 194 0.70 -24.66 -5.66
N TYR A 195 1.80 -23.93 -5.44
CA TYR A 195 2.30 -22.95 -6.40
C TYR A 195 2.75 -23.60 -7.70
N ARG A 196 3.49 -24.72 -7.63
CA ARG A 196 3.84 -25.50 -8.84
C ARG A 196 2.61 -26.03 -9.57
N ASP A 197 1.60 -26.50 -8.84
CA ASP A 197 0.34 -26.99 -9.42
C ASP A 197 -0.45 -25.84 -10.06
N TYR A 198 -0.47 -24.65 -9.43
CA TYR A 198 -1.03 -23.44 -10.01
C TYR A 198 -0.35 -23.08 -11.34
N LEU A 199 0.99 -23.00 -11.38
CA LEU A 199 1.73 -22.71 -12.59
C LEU A 199 1.43 -23.73 -13.68
N ALA A 200 1.47 -25.04 -13.36
CA ALA A 200 1.17 -26.09 -14.33
C ALA A 200 -0.26 -25.97 -14.90
N LYS A 201 -1.24 -25.63 -14.05
CA LYS A 201 -2.61 -25.41 -14.51
C LYS A 201 -2.73 -24.19 -15.43
N MET A 202 -2.03 -23.10 -15.13
CA MET A 202 -1.99 -21.90 -15.97
C MET A 202 -1.43 -22.22 -17.38
N PHE A 203 -0.37 -23.01 -17.45
CA PHE A 203 0.18 -23.48 -18.74
C PHE A 203 -0.80 -24.36 -19.51
N VAL A 204 -1.52 -25.26 -18.83
CA VAL A 204 -2.55 -26.08 -19.49
C VAL A 204 -3.66 -25.22 -20.07
N LEU A 205 -4.14 -24.21 -19.34
CA LEU A 205 -5.14 -23.25 -19.84
C LEU A 205 -4.62 -22.46 -21.06
N ALA A 206 -3.31 -22.21 -21.12
CA ALA A 206 -2.65 -21.55 -22.25
C ALA A 206 -2.37 -22.49 -23.45
N GLY A 207 -2.84 -23.77 -23.38
CA GLY A 207 -2.75 -24.74 -24.46
C GLY A 207 -1.53 -25.68 -24.44
N TYR A 208 -0.73 -25.67 -23.36
CA TYR A 208 0.37 -26.63 -23.23
C TYR A 208 -0.12 -28.03 -22.83
N LYS A 209 0.56 -29.06 -23.30
CA LYS A 209 0.31 -30.44 -22.86
C LYS A 209 0.67 -30.59 -21.36
N ALA A 210 -0.07 -31.38 -20.61
CA ALA A 210 0.11 -31.54 -19.17
C ALA A 210 1.54 -31.90 -18.74
N LYS A 211 2.26 -32.73 -19.52
CA LYS A 211 3.66 -33.09 -19.26
C LYS A 211 4.59 -31.85 -19.38
N ASP A 212 4.38 -31.06 -20.44
CA ASP A 212 5.19 -29.87 -20.69
C ASP A 212 4.87 -28.75 -19.67
N ALA A 213 3.60 -28.59 -19.30
CA ALA A 213 3.15 -27.67 -18.27
C ALA A 213 3.81 -27.96 -16.90
N LYS A 214 3.84 -29.23 -16.47
CA LYS A 214 4.52 -29.63 -15.23
C LYS A 214 6.02 -29.35 -15.26
N ARG A 215 6.69 -29.60 -16.39
CA ARG A 215 8.10 -29.29 -16.59
C ARG A 215 8.34 -27.78 -16.50
N ALA A 216 7.56 -26.98 -17.20
CA ALA A 216 7.68 -25.52 -17.20
C ALA A 216 7.46 -24.95 -15.78
N ALA A 217 6.44 -25.43 -15.06
CA ALA A 217 6.21 -25.05 -13.67
C ALA A 217 7.40 -25.36 -12.75
N ALA A 218 8.02 -26.53 -12.90
CA ALA A 218 9.23 -26.89 -12.15
C ALA A 218 10.40 -25.97 -12.50
N THR A 219 10.61 -25.66 -13.79
CA THR A 219 11.67 -24.75 -14.24
C THR A 219 11.49 -23.35 -13.66
N ILE A 220 10.28 -22.80 -13.67
CA ILE A 220 9.99 -21.48 -13.11
C ILE A 220 10.27 -21.46 -11.62
N TYR A 221 9.74 -22.45 -10.88
CA TYR A 221 9.96 -22.56 -9.45
C TYR A 221 11.45 -22.63 -9.10
N ASP A 222 12.26 -23.42 -9.84
CA ASP A 222 13.70 -23.54 -9.62
C ASP A 222 14.45 -22.22 -9.86
N ILE A 223 14.04 -21.45 -10.87
CA ILE A 223 14.59 -20.12 -11.16
C ILE A 223 14.28 -19.16 -10.01
N GLU A 224 13.01 -19.09 -9.60
CA GLU A 224 12.55 -18.21 -8.52
C GLU A 224 13.16 -18.61 -7.17
N TYR A 225 13.32 -19.90 -6.91
CA TYR A 225 14.00 -20.40 -5.72
C TYR A 225 15.47 -19.92 -5.64
N ARG A 226 16.18 -19.90 -6.77
CA ARG A 226 17.55 -19.37 -6.83
C ARG A 226 17.60 -17.87 -6.60
N PHE A 227 16.63 -17.11 -7.12
CA PHE A 227 16.49 -15.70 -6.79
C PHE A 227 16.22 -15.50 -5.29
N ALA A 228 15.30 -16.26 -4.71
CA ALA A 228 14.99 -16.21 -3.30
C ALA A 228 16.21 -16.46 -2.40
N GLN A 229 17.11 -17.40 -2.79
CA GLN A 229 18.35 -17.66 -2.06
C GLN A 229 19.31 -16.46 -2.04
N ALA A 230 19.37 -15.71 -3.14
CA ALA A 230 20.27 -14.56 -3.30
C ALA A 230 19.68 -13.23 -2.76
N SER A 231 18.36 -13.16 -2.66
CA SER A 231 17.66 -11.95 -2.23
C SER A 231 17.91 -11.62 -0.76
N MET A 232 18.00 -10.34 -0.46
CA MET A 232 17.97 -9.83 0.91
C MET A 232 16.60 -10.10 1.55
N THR A 233 16.56 -10.25 2.87
CA THR A 233 15.31 -10.28 3.63
C THR A 233 14.59 -8.91 3.52
N ARG A 234 13.28 -8.88 3.76
CA ARG A 234 12.51 -7.63 3.78
C ARG A 234 13.09 -6.62 4.79
N ALA A 235 13.47 -7.09 5.97
CA ALA A 235 14.10 -6.24 6.98
C ALA A 235 15.46 -5.68 6.52
N GLU A 236 16.30 -6.47 5.82
CA GLU A 236 17.56 -5.97 5.26
C GLU A 236 17.34 -4.95 4.14
N GLN A 237 16.27 -5.08 3.35
CA GLN A 237 15.92 -4.14 2.28
C GLN A 237 15.45 -2.78 2.82
N ARG A 238 15.08 -2.68 4.09
CA ARG A 238 14.79 -1.40 4.73
C ARG A 238 16.01 -0.49 4.82
N ASP A 239 17.21 -1.03 4.85
CA ASP A 239 18.43 -0.23 4.76
C ASP A 239 18.66 0.20 3.30
N ILE A 240 18.10 1.35 2.94
CA ILE A 240 18.12 1.90 1.57
C ILE A 240 19.57 2.07 1.06
N SER A 241 20.54 2.31 1.96
CA SER A 241 21.95 2.44 1.58
C SER A 241 22.50 1.17 0.94
N LYS A 242 22.00 0.00 1.32
CA LYS A 242 22.38 -1.30 0.72
C LYS A 242 21.82 -1.50 -0.68
N LEU A 243 20.76 -0.77 -1.04
CA LEU A 243 20.12 -0.83 -2.34
C LEU A 243 20.73 0.16 -3.35
N TYR A 244 21.62 1.03 -2.93
CA TYR A 244 22.27 2.03 -3.78
C TYR A 244 23.65 1.59 -4.22
N ASN A 245 23.75 0.83 -5.31
CA ASN A 245 25.00 0.30 -5.84
C ASN A 245 25.21 0.81 -7.27
N PRO A 246 25.79 2.01 -7.47
CA PRO A 246 26.02 2.56 -8.82
C PRO A 246 27.00 1.71 -9.61
N ARG A 247 26.73 1.53 -10.91
CA ARG A 247 27.59 0.82 -11.89
C ARG A 247 27.59 1.55 -13.22
N THR A 248 28.75 1.70 -13.80
CA THR A 248 28.86 2.12 -15.22
C THR A 248 28.41 0.99 -16.14
N VAL A 249 28.09 1.32 -17.38
CA VAL A 249 27.73 0.30 -18.39
C VAL A 249 28.92 -0.63 -18.69
N GLU A 250 30.17 -0.13 -18.62
CA GLU A 250 31.40 -0.93 -18.77
C GLU A 250 31.56 -1.92 -17.60
N GLU A 251 31.25 -1.52 -16.36
CA GLU A 251 31.24 -2.41 -15.19
C GLU A 251 30.13 -3.46 -15.32
N LEU A 252 28.91 -3.06 -15.75
CA LEU A 252 27.86 -4.03 -16.03
C LEU A 252 28.28 -5.07 -17.07
N GLN A 253 28.94 -4.64 -18.16
CA GLN A 253 29.38 -5.54 -19.22
C GLN A 253 30.46 -6.51 -18.73
N ARG A 254 31.35 -6.05 -17.84
CA ARG A 254 32.39 -6.88 -17.23
C ARG A 254 31.81 -7.90 -16.26
N ASP A 255 30.92 -7.42 -15.37
CA ASP A 255 30.43 -8.20 -14.22
C ASP A 255 29.23 -9.11 -14.56
N TYR A 256 28.42 -8.70 -15.55
CA TYR A 256 27.19 -9.40 -15.99
C TYR A 256 27.14 -9.53 -17.53
N PRO A 257 28.04 -10.34 -18.13
CA PRO A 257 28.27 -10.37 -19.60
C PRO A 257 27.17 -11.12 -20.38
N ALA A 258 26.19 -11.76 -19.75
CA ALA A 258 25.11 -12.46 -20.46
C ALA A 258 24.32 -11.54 -21.40
N ILE A 259 24.19 -10.29 -21.06
CA ILE A 259 23.53 -9.23 -21.84
C ILE A 259 24.57 -8.35 -22.51
N ASN A 260 24.37 -7.98 -23.78
CA ASN A 260 25.06 -6.86 -24.38
C ASN A 260 24.39 -5.56 -23.93
N TRP A 261 24.92 -4.92 -22.89
CA TRP A 261 24.27 -3.79 -22.24
C TRP A 261 24.15 -2.56 -23.14
N ARG A 262 25.11 -2.27 -23.99
CA ARG A 262 25.02 -1.18 -24.98
C ARG A 262 23.87 -1.40 -25.96
N GLN A 263 23.73 -2.63 -26.49
CA GLN A 263 22.64 -3.00 -27.35
C GLN A 263 21.29 -2.94 -26.60
N TYR A 264 21.25 -3.48 -25.38
CA TYR A 264 20.04 -3.46 -24.52
C TYR A 264 19.52 -2.04 -24.32
N PHE A 265 20.36 -1.12 -23.85
CA PHE A 265 19.94 0.27 -23.61
C PHE A 265 19.56 1.00 -24.90
N THR A 266 20.24 0.70 -26.02
CA THR A 266 19.83 1.23 -27.33
C THR A 266 18.42 0.81 -27.71
N ILE A 267 18.09 -0.50 -27.56
CA ILE A 267 16.73 -1.03 -27.81
C ILE A 267 15.71 -0.40 -26.85
N MET A 268 16.09 -0.18 -25.60
CA MET A 268 15.22 0.47 -24.62
C MET A 268 14.99 1.96 -24.88
N GLY A 269 15.67 2.56 -25.86
CA GLY A 269 15.57 3.99 -26.17
C GLY A 269 16.51 4.87 -25.34
N LEU A 270 17.53 4.29 -24.73
CA LEU A 270 18.50 4.94 -23.83
C LEU A 270 19.94 4.77 -24.36
N PRO A 271 20.27 5.17 -25.62
CA PRO A 271 21.56 4.86 -26.25
C PRO A 271 22.77 5.54 -25.58
N SER A 272 22.54 6.62 -24.83
CA SER A 272 23.58 7.35 -24.10
C SER A 272 23.68 6.97 -22.62
N MET A 273 23.08 5.81 -22.22
CA MET A 273 23.22 5.31 -20.85
C MET A 273 24.68 5.13 -20.48
N ASP A 274 25.05 5.69 -19.33
CA ASP A 274 26.43 5.64 -18.80
C ASP A 274 26.49 4.95 -17.42
N LYS A 275 25.45 5.16 -16.60
CA LYS A 275 25.39 4.68 -15.21
C LYS A 275 23.98 4.18 -14.87
N VAL A 276 23.91 3.12 -14.06
CA VAL A 276 22.68 2.59 -13.45
C VAL A 276 22.91 2.35 -11.96
N ILE A 277 21.83 2.23 -11.22
CA ILE A 277 21.87 1.80 -9.81
C ILE A 277 21.38 0.36 -9.72
N LEU A 278 22.21 -0.55 -9.18
CA LEU A 278 21.79 -1.92 -8.86
C LEU A 278 21.27 -1.98 -7.43
N GLU A 279 20.04 -2.47 -7.26
CA GLU A 279 19.47 -2.62 -5.91
C GLU A 279 20.09 -3.83 -5.19
N GLN A 280 20.21 -4.98 -5.86
CA GLN A 280 20.72 -6.21 -5.27
C GLN A 280 21.75 -6.87 -6.20
N PRO A 281 23.04 -6.52 -6.12
CA PRO A 281 24.08 -7.08 -6.98
C PRO A 281 24.18 -8.61 -6.96
N LYS A 282 23.91 -9.25 -5.82
CA LYS A 282 23.91 -10.74 -5.69
C LYS A 282 22.80 -11.37 -6.52
N VAL A 283 21.61 -10.76 -6.54
CA VAL A 283 20.48 -11.26 -7.34
C VAL A 283 20.76 -11.06 -8.83
N MET A 284 21.38 -9.93 -9.19
CA MET A 284 21.82 -9.69 -10.58
C MET A 284 22.87 -10.70 -11.04
N ALA A 285 23.78 -11.12 -10.17
CA ALA A 285 24.75 -12.19 -10.49
C ALA A 285 24.04 -13.52 -10.77
N VAL A 286 23.01 -13.88 -9.99
CA VAL A 286 22.17 -15.06 -10.25
C VAL A 286 21.42 -14.91 -11.58
N ALA A 287 20.88 -13.75 -11.89
CA ALA A 287 20.22 -13.50 -13.17
C ALA A 287 21.18 -13.74 -14.35
N ASN A 288 22.39 -13.19 -14.27
CA ASN A 288 23.43 -13.38 -15.28
C ASN A 288 23.83 -14.86 -15.44
N GLU A 289 24.01 -15.59 -14.33
CA GLU A 289 24.31 -17.03 -14.35
C GLU A 289 23.17 -17.82 -15.00
N LEU A 290 21.91 -17.56 -14.62
CA LEU A 290 20.74 -18.22 -15.18
C LEU A 290 20.63 -17.98 -16.70
N MET A 291 20.76 -16.75 -17.15
CA MET A 291 20.72 -16.44 -18.58
C MET A 291 21.82 -17.16 -19.37
N THR A 292 22.96 -17.44 -18.76
CA THR A 292 24.08 -18.13 -19.38
C THR A 292 23.91 -19.67 -19.36
N THR A 293 23.46 -20.23 -18.23
CA THR A 293 23.51 -21.69 -17.99
C THR A 293 22.21 -22.42 -18.37
N LEU A 294 21.05 -21.75 -18.27
CA LEU A 294 19.78 -22.37 -18.66
C LEU A 294 19.79 -22.75 -20.15
N SER A 295 19.14 -23.87 -20.49
CA SER A 295 18.86 -24.23 -21.88
C SER A 295 17.85 -23.26 -22.50
N GLU A 296 17.84 -23.12 -23.83
CA GLU A 296 16.83 -22.31 -24.53
C GLU A 296 15.41 -22.69 -24.16
N ARG A 297 15.12 -23.98 -24.00
CA ARG A 297 13.82 -24.46 -23.60
C ARG A 297 13.42 -23.94 -22.20
N GLN A 298 14.35 -23.95 -21.24
CA GLN A 298 14.04 -23.42 -19.89
C GLN A 298 13.78 -21.91 -19.93
N ILE A 299 14.52 -21.17 -20.73
CA ILE A 299 14.29 -19.73 -20.92
C ILE A 299 12.94 -19.51 -21.61
N ARG A 300 12.58 -20.30 -22.64
CA ARG A 300 11.25 -20.25 -23.29
C ARG A 300 10.11 -20.54 -22.29
N ASP A 301 10.27 -21.57 -21.45
CA ASP A 301 9.30 -21.90 -20.42
C ASP A 301 9.16 -20.75 -19.40
N TYR A 302 10.25 -20.11 -19.00
CA TYR A 302 10.26 -18.96 -18.06
C TYR A 302 9.58 -17.72 -18.67
N LEU A 303 9.93 -17.34 -19.90
CA LEU A 303 9.30 -16.22 -20.62
C LEU A 303 7.79 -16.46 -20.79
N ALA A 304 7.40 -17.66 -21.23
CA ALA A 304 5.99 -18.01 -21.38
C ALA A 304 5.24 -17.96 -20.06
N GLY A 305 5.86 -18.41 -18.97
CA GLY A 305 5.27 -18.33 -17.62
C GLY A 305 4.94 -16.91 -17.20
N GLY A 306 5.88 -15.98 -17.38
CA GLY A 306 5.67 -14.57 -17.11
C GLY A 306 4.50 -13.98 -17.90
N ILE A 307 4.42 -14.28 -19.22
CA ILE A 307 3.32 -13.84 -20.10
C ILE A 307 1.98 -14.37 -19.59
N ILE A 308 1.90 -15.68 -19.29
CA ILE A 308 0.65 -16.33 -18.89
C ILE A 308 0.16 -15.82 -17.52
N THR A 309 1.04 -15.75 -16.56
CA THR A 309 0.66 -15.38 -15.18
C THR A 309 0.28 -13.90 -15.07
N SER A 310 1.00 -13.00 -15.73
CA SER A 310 0.68 -11.56 -15.74
C SER A 310 -0.65 -11.25 -16.44
N ALA A 311 -1.05 -12.06 -17.40
CA ALA A 311 -2.30 -11.88 -18.16
C ALA A 311 -3.54 -12.45 -17.46
N SER A 312 -3.40 -13.20 -16.38
CA SER A 312 -4.51 -13.98 -15.76
C SER A 312 -5.76 -13.18 -15.42
N GLY A 313 -5.63 -11.90 -15.13
CA GLY A 313 -6.74 -10.98 -14.84
C GLY A 313 -7.49 -10.45 -16.07
N TYR A 314 -6.97 -10.67 -17.27
CA TYR A 314 -7.43 -10.08 -18.53
C TYR A 314 -7.96 -11.13 -19.53
N LEU A 315 -8.06 -12.38 -19.11
CA LEU A 315 -8.46 -13.53 -19.90
C LEU A 315 -9.78 -14.13 -19.41
N SER A 316 -10.08 -15.37 -19.86
CA SER A 316 -11.28 -16.08 -19.43
C SER A 316 -11.35 -16.30 -17.92
N ASP A 317 -12.56 -16.58 -17.43
CA ASP A 317 -12.79 -16.83 -16.01
C ASP A 317 -11.94 -17.96 -15.45
N ASP A 318 -11.62 -19.00 -16.23
CA ASP A 318 -10.78 -20.12 -15.81
C ASP A 318 -9.38 -19.70 -15.35
N PHE A 319 -8.76 -18.73 -16.04
CA PHE A 319 -7.49 -18.15 -15.61
C PHE A 319 -7.63 -17.41 -14.29
N GLY A 320 -8.65 -16.57 -14.20
CA GLY A 320 -8.91 -15.80 -12.98
C GLY A 320 -9.30 -16.68 -11.79
N GLU A 321 -10.08 -17.75 -11.99
CA GLU A 321 -10.43 -18.72 -10.94
C GLU A 321 -9.20 -19.53 -10.49
N THR A 322 -8.33 -19.90 -11.44
CA THR A 322 -7.08 -20.59 -11.12
C THR A 322 -6.14 -19.70 -10.29
N SER A 323 -6.01 -18.42 -10.65
CA SER A 323 -5.24 -17.44 -9.89
C SER A 323 -5.84 -17.22 -8.49
N PHE A 324 -7.16 -17.07 -8.40
CA PHE A 324 -7.85 -16.92 -7.13
C PHE A 324 -7.72 -18.14 -6.22
N ALA A 325 -7.81 -19.36 -6.77
CA ALA A 325 -7.67 -20.58 -5.97
C ALA A 325 -6.33 -20.65 -5.24
N PHE A 326 -5.27 -20.12 -5.85
CA PHE A 326 -3.96 -20.07 -5.21
C PHE A 326 -3.77 -18.79 -4.36
N TYR A 327 -3.76 -17.61 -4.98
CA TYR A 327 -3.45 -16.36 -4.28
C TYR A 327 -4.54 -15.90 -3.31
N GLY A 328 -5.80 -15.99 -3.73
CA GLY A 328 -6.91 -15.56 -2.89
C GLY A 328 -7.26 -16.59 -1.82
N LYS A 329 -7.49 -17.83 -2.21
CA LYS A 329 -8.03 -18.84 -1.31
C LYS A 329 -6.95 -19.48 -0.45
N MET A 330 -5.85 -19.94 -1.08
CA MET A 330 -4.82 -20.67 -0.34
C MET A 330 -3.87 -19.75 0.43
N LEU A 331 -3.36 -18.68 -0.20
CA LEU A 331 -2.39 -17.79 0.44
C LEU A 331 -3.03 -16.76 1.38
N SER A 332 -4.24 -16.28 1.08
CA SER A 332 -4.87 -15.19 1.82
C SER A 332 -6.14 -15.59 2.56
N GLY A 333 -6.61 -16.85 2.44
CA GLY A 333 -7.79 -17.36 3.14
C GLY A 333 -9.14 -16.82 2.65
N GLN A 334 -9.19 -16.10 1.53
CA GLN A 334 -10.45 -15.63 0.92
C GLN A 334 -11.33 -16.81 0.51
N GLN A 335 -12.65 -16.69 0.70
CA GLN A 335 -13.59 -17.76 0.35
C GLN A 335 -14.22 -17.55 -1.03
N GLN A 336 -14.29 -16.30 -1.51
CA GLN A 336 -14.95 -15.93 -2.75
C GLN A 336 -14.18 -14.83 -3.48
N ARG A 337 -14.16 -14.89 -4.82
CA ARG A 337 -13.66 -13.76 -5.63
C ARG A 337 -14.60 -12.56 -5.49
N ARG A 338 -14.01 -11.36 -5.51
CA ARG A 338 -14.80 -10.11 -5.58
C ARG A 338 -15.72 -10.13 -6.81
N ALA A 339 -16.89 -9.49 -6.66
CA ALA A 339 -17.83 -9.31 -7.77
C ALA A 339 -17.14 -8.78 -9.03
N ARG A 340 -17.62 -9.21 -10.23
CA ARG A 340 -16.97 -8.84 -11.51
C ARG A 340 -16.84 -7.32 -11.66
N TRP A 341 -17.87 -6.57 -11.35
CA TRP A 341 -17.83 -5.11 -11.49
C TRP A 341 -16.72 -4.45 -10.65
N LYS A 342 -16.44 -4.97 -9.44
CA LYS A 342 -15.34 -4.48 -8.59
C LYS A 342 -13.97 -4.74 -9.23
N ARG A 343 -13.81 -5.93 -9.83
CA ARG A 343 -12.59 -6.32 -10.54
C ARG A 343 -12.42 -5.54 -11.84
N ALA A 344 -13.50 -5.43 -12.63
CA ALA A 344 -13.52 -4.70 -13.89
C ALA A 344 -13.21 -3.21 -13.71
N MET A 345 -13.76 -2.57 -12.67
CA MET A 345 -13.50 -1.18 -12.35
C MET A 345 -12.02 -0.94 -11.98
N GLY A 346 -11.34 -1.93 -11.41
CA GLY A 346 -9.92 -1.87 -11.13
C GLY A 346 -9.06 -1.66 -12.39
N ILE A 347 -9.52 -2.07 -13.57
CA ILE A 347 -8.77 -1.95 -14.83
C ILE A 347 -8.61 -0.47 -15.24
N PRO A 348 -9.67 0.30 -15.54
CA PRO A 348 -9.52 1.70 -15.88
C PRO A 348 -8.97 2.53 -14.71
N ASN A 349 -9.29 2.20 -13.46
CA ASN A 349 -8.74 2.87 -12.30
C ASN A 349 -7.21 2.71 -12.20
N GLY A 350 -6.65 1.54 -12.53
CA GLY A 350 -5.20 1.32 -12.54
C GLY A 350 -4.50 1.96 -13.75
N VAL A 351 -5.12 1.91 -14.94
CA VAL A 351 -4.50 2.44 -16.18
C VAL A 351 -4.62 3.96 -16.27
N LEU A 352 -5.78 4.52 -15.91
CA LEU A 352 -6.15 5.93 -16.08
C LEU A 352 -6.36 6.63 -14.71
N GLY A 353 -5.59 6.22 -13.70
CA GLY A 353 -5.84 6.55 -12.30
C GLY A 353 -6.05 8.04 -12.02
N GLU A 354 -5.21 8.94 -12.53
CA GLU A 354 -5.38 10.37 -12.33
C GLU A 354 -6.56 10.95 -13.14
N ALA A 355 -6.84 10.43 -14.33
CA ALA A 355 -8.00 10.87 -15.09
C ALA A 355 -9.32 10.44 -14.41
N VAL A 356 -9.37 9.24 -13.83
CA VAL A 356 -10.48 8.81 -12.96
C VAL A 356 -10.54 9.66 -11.70
N GLY A 357 -9.37 10.01 -11.13
CA GLY A 357 -9.23 10.88 -9.98
C GLY A 357 -9.80 12.28 -10.23
N GLN A 358 -9.57 12.85 -11.40
CA GLN A 358 -10.16 14.14 -11.79
C GLN A 358 -11.69 14.09 -11.77
N LEU A 359 -12.28 13.08 -12.39
CA LEU A 359 -13.74 12.89 -12.37
C LEU A 359 -14.29 12.67 -10.95
N TYR A 360 -13.51 11.97 -10.12
CA TYR A 360 -13.87 11.70 -8.72
C TYR A 360 -13.90 13.00 -7.89
N VAL A 361 -12.87 13.82 -7.96
CA VAL A 361 -12.79 15.05 -7.15
C VAL A 361 -13.80 16.11 -7.59
N GLU A 362 -14.07 16.23 -8.89
CA GLU A 362 -15.10 17.12 -9.43
C GLU A 362 -16.48 16.86 -8.82
N LYS A 363 -16.77 15.59 -8.49
CA LYS A 363 -18.08 15.19 -7.95
C LYS A 363 -18.12 15.04 -6.43
N TYR A 364 -17.07 14.50 -5.83
CA TYR A 364 -17.09 14.03 -4.43
C TYR A 364 -16.18 14.79 -3.48
N PHE A 365 -15.27 15.63 -3.99
CA PHE A 365 -14.38 16.41 -3.17
C PHE A 365 -14.66 17.91 -3.36
N ALA A 366 -15.65 18.40 -2.61
CA ALA A 366 -16.06 19.80 -2.64
C ALA A 366 -15.96 20.44 -1.26
N GLY A 367 -15.91 21.77 -1.23
CA GLY A 367 -16.04 22.56 0.00
C GLY A 367 -14.70 22.88 0.69
N ASP A 368 -14.78 23.09 2.00
CA ASP A 368 -13.70 23.63 2.86
C ASP A 368 -12.77 22.55 3.44
N SER A 369 -12.88 21.30 3.01
CA SER A 369 -12.10 20.17 3.54
C SER A 369 -10.58 20.38 3.37
N LYS A 370 -10.15 20.92 2.22
CA LYS A 370 -8.74 21.20 1.95
C LYS A 370 -8.19 22.27 2.92
N GLU A 371 -8.91 23.34 3.17
CA GLU A 371 -8.49 24.42 4.06
C GLU A 371 -8.40 23.95 5.53
N LYS A 372 -9.40 23.19 5.98
CA LYS A 372 -9.40 22.59 7.33
C LYS A 372 -8.25 21.63 7.52
N MET A 373 -7.95 20.79 6.50
CA MET A 373 -6.79 19.90 6.52
C MET A 373 -5.47 20.66 6.61
N LEU A 374 -5.29 21.73 5.83
CA LEU A 374 -4.07 22.54 5.89
C LEU A 374 -3.89 23.18 7.29
N THR A 375 -5.00 23.58 7.92
CA THR A 375 -4.97 24.08 9.32
C THR A 375 -4.53 22.99 10.30
N LEU A 376 -5.06 21.77 10.17
CA LEU A 376 -4.65 20.61 10.98
C LEU A 376 -3.15 20.34 10.80
N ILE A 377 -2.69 20.24 9.56
CA ILE A 377 -1.29 19.99 9.21
C ILE A 377 -0.37 21.04 9.82
N ASP A 378 -0.72 22.33 9.76
CA ASP A 378 0.08 23.40 10.36
C ASP A 378 0.14 23.27 11.90
N ASN A 379 -0.96 22.92 12.56
CA ASN A 379 -0.99 22.69 14.00
C ASN A 379 -0.09 21.50 14.41
N LEU A 380 -0.11 20.40 13.64
CA LEU A 380 0.74 19.24 13.89
C LEU A 380 2.21 19.55 13.62
N ARG A 381 2.52 20.32 12.55
CA ARG A 381 3.88 20.78 12.27
C ARG A 381 4.45 21.59 13.43
N LYS A 382 3.67 22.52 14.00
CA LYS A 382 4.07 23.29 15.19
C LYS A 382 4.25 22.40 16.42
N SER A 383 3.45 21.35 16.56
CA SER A 383 3.59 20.38 17.63
C SER A 383 4.88 19.58 17.49
N LEU A 384 5.17 19.02 16.31
CA LEU A 384 6.40 18.28 16.04
C LEU A 384 7.64 19.16 16.21
N ALA A 385 7.58 20.42 15.76
CA ALA A 385 8.68 21.40 15.99
C ALA A 385 8.97 21.60 17.48
N ALA A 386 7.93 21.69 18.31
CA ALA A 386 8.07 21.79 19.76
C ALA A 386 8.66 20.53 20.40
N HIS A 387 8.25 19.35 19.93
CA HIS A 387 8.83 18.06 20.35
C HIS A 387 10.32 18.00 20.03
N ILE A 388 10.72 18.25 18.77
CA ILE A 388 12.12 18.25 18.35
C ILE A 388 12.94 19.23 19.21
N ALA A 389 12.46 20.45 19.42
CA ALA A 389 13.15 21.45 20.25
C ALA A 389 13.32 20.99 21.71
N GLY A 390 12.36 20.23 22.23
CA GLY A 390 12.33 19.74 23.61
C GLY A 390 13.09 18.44 23.87
N LEU A 391 13.60 17.73 22.85
CA LEU A 391 14.31 16.46 23.04
C LEU A 391 15.62 16.64 23.83
N ASP A 392 15.73 15.98 24.97
CA ASP A 392 16.94 16.08 25.81
C ASP A 392 18.10 15.23 25.25
N TRP A 393 17.81 14.20 24.49
CA TRP A 393 18.80 13.27 23.95
C TRP A 393 19.47 13.75 22.66
N MET A 394 18.89 14.75 21.97
CA MET A 394 19.36 15.25 20.66
C MET A 394 20.16 16.54 20.83
N SER A 395 21.30 16.65 20.16
CA SER A 395 22.14 17.85 20.12
C SER A 395 21.44 19.03 19.44
N ASN A 396 21.88 20.24 19.75
CA ASN A 396 21.34 21.44 19.10
C ASN A 396 21.61 21.48 17.60
N GLU A 397 22.73 20.91 17.15
CA GLU A 397 23.07 20.82 15.71
C GLU A 397 22.04 19.98 14.96
N THR A 398 21.77 18.76 15.42
CA THR A 398 20.77 17.87 14.81
C THR A 398 19.37 18.46 14.91
N LYS A 399 18.98 19.11 16.02
CA LYS A 399 17.71 19.81 16.16
C LYS A 399 17.50 20.90 15.12
N VAL A 400 18.53 21.70 14.83
CA VAL A 400 18.45 22.76 13.82
C VAL A 400 18.20 22.15 12.45
N ASN A 401 18.94 21.12 12.08
CA ASN A 401 18.76 20.42 10.79
C ASN A 401 17.37 19.75 10.69
N ALA A 402 16.91 19.11 11.77
CA ALA A 402 15.58 18.53 11.83
C ALA A 402 14.46 19.56 11.64
N LEU A 403 14.58 20.74 12.27
CA LEU A 403 13.63 21.84 12.09
C LEU A 403 13.68 22.45 10.69
N VAL A 404 14.85 22.55 10.06
CA VAL A 404 14.98 22.94 8.65
C VAL A 404 14.23 21.95 7.76
N LYS A 405 14.43 20.64 7.96
CA LYS A 405 13.75 19.60 7.22
C LYS A 405 12.24 19.64 7.40
N LEU A 406 11.76 19.75 8.64
CA LEU A 406 10.31 19.85 8.94
C LEU A 406 9.67 21.08 8.28
N ASN A 407 10.33 22.23 8.32
CA ASN A 407 9.79 23.45 7.74
C ASN A 407 9.81 23.46 6.21
N SER A 408 10.63 22.62 5.59
CA SER A 408 10.70 22.47 4.13
C SER A 408 9.77 21.39 3.57
N PHE A 409 8.96 20.73 4.40
CA PHE A 409 7.97 19.75 3.92
C PHE A 409 7.03 20.38 2.92
N THR A 410 6.98 19.82 1.71
CA THR A 410 5.91 20.08 0.75
C THR A 410 4.65 19.37 1.22
N VAL A 411 3.52 20.07 1.17
CA VAL A 411 2.21 19.54 1.61
C VAL A 411 1.27 19.48 0.43
N LYS A 412 0.80 18.29 0.12
CA LYS A 412 -0.15 18.02 -0.96
C LYS A 412 -1.46 17.47 -0.38
N VAL A 413 -2.59 18.11 -0.69
CA VAL A 413 -3.91 17.75 -0.13
C VAL A 413 -4.96 17.68 -1.24
N GLY A 414 -5.67 16.56 -1.29
CA GLY A 414 -6.82 16.34 -2.15
C GLY A 414 -6.45 15.77 -3.51
N TYR A 415 -5.84 16.57 -4.38
CA TYR A 415 -5.55 16.21 -5.76
C TYR A 415 -4.42 17.06 -6.35
N PRO A 416 -3.75 16.60 -7.45
CA PRO A 416 -2.65 17.33 -8.09
C PRO A 416 -3.17 18.57 -8.83
N ASP A 417 -2.38 19.65 -8.80
CA ASP A 417 -2.69 20.86 -9.57
C ASP A 417 -2.53 20.66 -11.08
N LYS A 418 -1.67 19.72 -11.49
CA LYS A 418 -1.43 19.33 -12.88
C LYS A 418 -1.75 17.87 -13.10
N TRP A 419 -2.76 17.60 -13.92
CA TRP A 419 -3.19 16.25 -14.25
C TRP A 419 -2.28 15.59 -15.30
N ARG A 420 -2.11 14.27 -15.16
CA ARG A 420 -1.35 13.44 -16.11
C ARG A 420 -2.02 13.43 -17.48
N ASP A 421 -1.21 13.61 -18.52
CA ASP A 421 -1.67 13.51 -19.91
C ASP A 421 -1.72 12.05 -20.37
N TYR A 422 -2.91 11.59 -20.76
CA TYR A 422 -3.16 10.27 -21.32
C TYR A 422 -3.44 10.31 -22.84
N SER A 423 -3.20 11.42 -23.53
CA SER A 423 -3.53 11.58 -24.96
C SER A 423 -2.81 10.54 -25.84
N ALA A 424 -1.57 10.20 -25.53
CA ALA A 424 -0.77 9.20 -26.26
C ALA A 424 -1.18 7.74 -25.98
N LEU A 425 -2.02 7.47 -24.97
CA LEU A 425 -2.55 6.14 -24.70
C LEU A 425 -3.77 5.88 -25.58
N SER A 426 -3.71 4.86 -26.44
CA SER A 426 -4.85 4.42 -27.24
C SER A 426 -5.52 3.21 -26.59
N ILE A 427 -6.85 3.26 -26.48
CA ILE A 427 -7.72 2.13 -26.10
C ILE A 427 -8.67 1.86 -27.25
N ASP A 428 -8.66 0.61 -27.74
CA ASP A 428 -9.49 0.17 -28.87
C ASP A 428 -10.43 -0.97 -28.41
N PRO A 429 -11.75 -0.75 -28.39
CA PRO A 429 -12.72 -1.76 -27.96
C PRO A 429 -12.82 -2.95 -28.94
N GLN A 430 -12.27 -2.86 -30.16
CA GLN A 430 -12.20 -3.97 -31.10
C GLN A 430 -11.13 -4.99 -30.73
N LEU A 431 -10.06 -4.54 -30.09
CA LEU A 431 -8.98 -5.40 -29.59
C LEU A 431 -9.41 -6.13 -28.30
N SER A 432 -8.70 -7.21 -27.98
CA SER A 432 -8.91 -7.91 -26.69
C SER A 432 -8.56 -7.02 -25.49
N LEU A 433 -9.10 -7.36 -24.31
CA LEU A 433 -8.68 -6.70 -23.08
C LEU A 433 -7.17 -6.83 -22.86
N TYR A 434 -6.60 -8.02 -23.12
CA TYR A 434 -5.17 -8.28 -23.04
C TYR A 434 -4.34 -7.33 -23.93
N ASP A 435 -4.73 -7.16 -25.21
CA ASP A 435 -4.01 -6.27 -26.13
C ASP A 435 -4.05 -4.80 -25.67
N ASN A 436 -5.20 -4.33 -25.15
CA ASN A 436 -5.33 -2.99 -24.58
C ASN A 436 -4.46 -2.83 -23.33
N MET A 437 -4.40 -3.83 -22.45
CA MET A 437 -3.54 -3.80 -21.27
C MET A 437 -2.05 -3.82 -21.63
N LYS A 438 -1.68 -4.57 -22.66
CA LYS A 438 -0.33 -4.56 -23.23
C LYS A 438 0.04 -3.17 -23.79
N ALA A 439 -0.87 -2.53 -24.54
CA ALA A 439 -0.66 -1.18 -25.03
C ALA A 439 -0.50 -0.16 -23.88
N ALA A 440 -1.30 -0.30 -22.82
CA ALA A 440 -1.17 0.53 -21.62
C ALA A 440 0.18 0.31 -20.91
N SER A 441 0.65 -0.93 -20.82
CA SER A 441 1.98 -1.26 -20.25
C SER A 441 3.11 -0.63 -21.07
N VAL A 442 3.07 -0.73 -22.40
CA VAL A 442 4.05 -0.10 -23.29
C VAL A 442 4.07 1.42 -23.11
N TRP A 443 2.88 2.03 -23.04
CA TRP A 443 2.76 3.47 -22.78
C TRP A 443 3.38 3.87 -21.43
N ALA A 444 3.06 3.14 -20.37
CA ALA A 444 3.59 3.41 -19.03
C ALA A 444 5.11 3.23 -18.96
N THR A 445 5.64 2.16 -19.55
CA THR A 445 7.11 1.92 -19.65
C THR A 445 7.81 3.04 -20.39
N ASN A 446 7.33 3.42 -21.56
CA ASN A 446 7.92 4.52 -22.34
C ASN A 446 7.88 5.85 -21.59
N ARG A 447 6.75 6.15 -20.88
CA ARG A 447 6.62 7.34 -20.07
C ARG A 447 7.66 7.34 -18.93
N ASN A 448 7.84 6.22 -18.23
CA ASN A 448 8.83 6.08 -17.16
C ASN A 448 10.26 6.25 -17.70
N LEU A 449 10.64 5.51 -18.76
CA LEU A 449 11.97 5.60 -19.36
C LEU A 449 12.30 7.01 -19.89
N ASN A 450 11.30 7.73 -20.39
CA ASN A 450 11.45 9.11 -20.85
C ASN A 450 11.82 10.10 -19.74
N LYS A 451 11.72 9.74 -18.47
CA LYS A 451 12.19 10.55 -17.34
C LYS A 451 13.71 10.48 -17.15
N TRP A 452 14.38 9.44 -17.66
CA TRP A 452 15.80 9.23 -17.44
C TRP A 452 16.62 10.49 -17.78
N ASN A 453 17.57 10.82 -16.89
CA ASN A 453 18.46 11.98 -16.98
C ASN A 453 17.74 13.34 -17.16
N LYS A 454 16.50 13.43 -16.69
CA LYS A 454 15.72 14.67 -16.64
C LYS A 454 15.49 15.10 -15.20
N PRO A 455 15.24 16.40 -14.97
CA PRO A 455 14.82 16.87 -13.67
C PRO A 455 13.60 16.11 -13.16
N VAL A 456 13.55 15.89 -11.85
CA VAL A 456 12.39 15.27 -11.18
C VAL A 456 11.22 16.26 -11.21
N ASP A 457 10.05 15.81 -11.65
CA ASP A 457 8.80 16.58 -11.57
C ASP A 457 8.19 16.38 -10.19
N LYS A 458 8.47 17.31 -9.27
CA LYS A 458 7.95 17.26 -7.88
C LYS A 458 6.44 17.48 -7.79
N GLU A 459 5.75 17.87 -8.87
CA GLU A 459 4.30 17.99 -8.89
C GLU A 459 3.58 16.64 -9.09
N GLU A 460 4.29 15.59 -9.55
CA GLU A 460 3.70 14.26 -9.68
C GLU A 460 3.27 13.70 -8.32
N TRP A 461 2.16 12.96 -8.33
CA TRP A 461 1.67 12.20 -7.18
C TRP A 461 1.89 10.70 -7.39
N GLU A 462 2.23 9.99 -6.32
CA GLU A 462 2.36 8.52 -6.35
C GLU A 462 1.00 7.84 -6.18
N MET A 463 0.11 8.42 -5.36
CA MET A 463 -1.25 7.95 -5.17
C MET A 463 -2.26 8.82 -5.91
N THR A 464 -3.31 8.18 -6.42
CA THR A 464 -4.42 8.89 -7.07
C THR A 464 -5.36 9.51 -6.05
N PRO A 465 -6.12 10.57 -6.39
CA PRO A 465 -7.04 11.25 -5.47
C PRO A 465 -8.11 10.34 -4.84
N GLN A 466 -8.51 9.28 -5.53
CA GLN A 466 -9.48 8.29 -5.04
C GLN A 466 -8.86 7.17 -4.20
N THR A 467 -7.59 7.25 -3.85
CA THR A 467 -6.92 6.30 -2.96
C THR A 467 -7.22 6.63 -1.50
N VAL A 468 -7.70 5.65 -0.73
CA VAL A 468 -7.91 5.77 0.72
C VAL A 468 -6.60 5.44 1.43
N ASN A 469 -5.67 6.37 1.43
CA ASN A 469 -4.37 6.29 2.09
C ASN A 469 -3.72 7.68 2.14
N ALA A 470 -2.51 7.76 2.73
CA ALA A 470 -1.61 8.91 2.73
C ALA A 470 -0.18 8.40 2.54
N TYR A 471 0.80 9.28 2.32
CA TYR A 471 2.20 8.89 2.27
C TYR A 471 3.15 10.06 2.51
N TYR A 472 4.35 9.73 3.00
CA TYR A 472 5.54 10.57 2.96
C TYR A 472 6.49 10.09 1.87
N ASN A 473 7.01 11.01 1.04
CA ASN A 473 8.06 10.71 0.07
C ASN A 473 9.37 11.38 0.48
N PRO A 474 10.41 10.62 0.88
CA PRO A 474 11.68 11.19 1.35
C PRO A 474 12.45 11.95 0.25
N LEU A 475 12.37 11.52 -1.02
CA LEU A 475 13.08 12.13 -2.15
C LEU A 475 12.53 13.51 -2.52
N ASN A 476 11.25 13.74 -2.25
CA ASN A 476 10.60 15.04 -2.44
C ASN A 476 10.47 15.84 -1.13
N ASN A 477 10.75 15.21 0.01
CA ASN A 477 10.47 15.72 1.35
C ASN A 477 9.02 16.25 1.45
N GLU A 478 8.06 15.38 1.11
CA GLU A 478 6.64 15.74 1.00
C GLU A 478 5.71 14.79 1.74
N ILE A 479 4.60 15.34 2.24
CA ILE A 479 3.47 14.60 2.80
C ILE A 479 2.25 14.78 1.92
N VAL A 480 1.53 13.70 1.61
CA VAL A 480 0.45 13.70 0.63
C VAL A 480 -0.80 13.01 1.18
N PHE A 481 -1.93 13.70 1.08
CA PHE A 481 -3.24 13.24 1.56
C PHE A 481 -4.26 13.28 0.42
N PRO A 482 -4.50 12.15 -0.28
CA PRO A 482 -5.52 12.04 -1.33
C PRO A 482 -6.94 12.39 -0.86
N ALA A 483 -7.78 12.87 -1.76
CA ALA A 483 -9.14 13.30 -1.43
C ALA A 483 -9.99 12.22 -0.74
N ALA A 484 -9.79 10.95 -1.11
CA ALA A 484 -10.62 9.86 -0.64
C ALA A 484 -10.47 9.55 0.86
N ILE A 485 -9.29 9.80 1.48
CA ILE A 485 -9.12 9.60 2.93
C ILE A 485 -9.75 10.74 3.74
N LEU A 486 -10.02 11.90 3.12
CA LEU A 486 -10.57 13.08 3.76
C LEU A 486 -12.09 13.00 3.95
N GLN A 487 -12.56 11.87 4.44
CA GLN A 487 -13.96 11.53 4.73
C GLN A 487 -14.05 10.77 6.06
N ALA A 488 -15.24 10.80 6.68
CA ALA A 488 -15.51 9.98 7.86
C ALA A 488 -15.24 8.47 7.56
N PRO A 489 -14.64 7.73 8.48
CA PRO A 489 -14.36 8.10 9.87
C PRO A 489 -12.98 8.76 10.12
N PHE A 490 -12.15 8.98 9.10
CA PHE A 490 -10.84 9.61 9.26
C PHE A 490 -10.94 11.11 9.46
N PHE A 491 -11.71 11.79 8.61
CA PHE A 491 -11.95 13.23 8.69
C PHE A 491 -13.43 13.55 8.52
N ASP A 492 -14.02 14.19 9.52
CA ASP A 492 -15.38 14.72 9.44
C ASP A 492 -15.36 16.19 9.87
N PRO A 493 -15.58 17.13 8.94
CA PRO A 493 -15.60 18.56 9.26
C PRO A 493 -16.71 18.96 10.27
N LYS A 494 -17.64 18.05 10.61
CA LYS A 494 -18.73 18.26 11.57
C LYS A 494 -18.45 17.56 12.90
N ALA A 495 -17.45 16.68 12.98
CA ALA A 495 -17.04 16.05 14.23
C ALA A 495 -16.26 17.04 15.12
N ASP A 496 -16.16 16.71 16.39
CA ASP A 496 -15.36 17.49 17.34
C ASP A 496 -13.84 17.30 17.11
N ASP A 497 -13.03 18.21 17.67
CA ASP A 497 -11.59 18.19 17.49
C ASP A 497 -10.96 16.89 17.96
N ALA A 498 -11.40 16.31 19.09
CA ALA A 498 -10.84 15.08 19.63
C ALA A 498 -10.95 13.93 18.63
N VAL A 499 -12.07 13.84 17.91
CA VAL A 499 -12.30 12.81 16.89
C VAL A 499 -11.38 13.02 15.69
N ASN A 500 -11.29 14.24 15.15
CA ASN A 500 -10.47 14.52 13.98
C ASN A 500 -8.97 14.42 14.28
N TYR A 501 -8.51 14.92 15.45
CA TYR A 501 -7.12 14.79 15.85
C TYR A 501 -6.75 13.35 16.17
N GLY A 502 -7.67 12.55 16.77
CA GLY A 502 -7.44 11.14 17.09
C GLY A 502 -7.46 10.21 15.86
N ALA A 503 -8.06 10.65 14.75
CA ALA A 503 -8.08 9.90 13.48
C ALA A 503 -7.12 10.51 12.47
N ILE A 504 -7.58 11.43 11.60
CA ILE A 504 -6.74 12.00 10.54
C ILE A 504 -5.55 12.78 11.10
N GLY A 505 -5.67 13.38 12.29
CA GLY A 505 -4.56 14.07 12.95
C GLY A 505 -3.40 13.11 13.25
N VAL A 506 -3.70 11.92 13.76
CA VAL A 506 -2.67 10.89 13.98
C VAL A 506 -2.05 10.43 12.66
N VAL A 507 -2.86 10.26 11.59
CA VAL A 507 -2.34 9.92 10.25
C VAL A 507 -1.40 11.02 9.74
N ILE A 508 -1.77 12.30 9.88
CA ILE A 508 -0.90 13.42 9.49
C ILE A 508 0.42 13.40 10.28
N GLY A 509 0.33 13.21 11.60
CA GLY A 509 1.51 13.11 12.45
C GLY A 509 2.39 11.92 12.11
N HIS A 510 1.79 10.79 11.73
CA HIS A 510 2.46 9.58 11.24
C HIS A 510 3.27 9.89 9.96
N GLU A 511 2.65 10.50 8.94
CA GLU A 511 3.36 10.88 7.72
C GLU A 511 4.48 11.90 7.97
N MET A 512 4.27 12.86 8.88
CA MET A 512 5.34 13.79 9.28
C MET A 512 6.49 13.06 9.97
N THR A 513 6.19 12.07 10.80
CA THR A 513 7.21 11.30 11.54
C THR A 513 8.03 10.41 10.62
N HIS A 514 7.48 9.94 9.48
CA HIS A 514 8.26 9.25 8.46
C HIS A 514 9.45 10.07 7.94
N GLY A 515 9.40 11.40 7.97
CA GLY A 515 10.56 12.22 7.70
C GLY A 515 11.72 12.02 8.67
N PHE A 516 11.47 11.41 9.82
CA PHE A 516 12.39 11.27 10.95
C PHE A 516 12.41 9.84 11.54
N ASP A 517 11.83 8.85 10.86
CA ASP A 517 11.93 7.44 11.24
C ASP A 517 13.33 6.87 10.91
N ASP A 518 13.52 5.57 11.04
CA ASP A 518 14.81 4.90 10.79
C ASP A 518 15.31 5.07 9.35
N GLN A 519 14.41 5.25 8.37
CA GLN A 519 14.72 5.49 6.97
C GLN A 519 14.74 6.99 6.64
N GLY A 520 13.65 7.70 6.95
CA GLY A 520 13.49 9.11 6.58
C GLY A 520 14.55 10.01 7.16
N ARG A 521 15.07 9.69 8.38
CA ARG A 521 16.17 10.44 8.99
C ARG A 521 17.46 10.44 8.16
N THR A 522 17.63 9.50 7.24
CA THR A 522 18.82 9.41 6.39
C THR A 522 18.76 10.35 5.16
N PHE A 523 17.64 11.04 4.97
CA PHE A 523 17.47 12.04 3.90
C PHE A 523 17.46 13.44 4.46
N ASP A 524 18.15 14.35 3.77
CA ASP A 524 18.17 15.78 4.10
C ASP A 524 16.86 16.50 3.71
N TYR A 525 16.82 17.80 3.95
CA TYR A 525 15.65 18.64 3.62
C TYR A 525 15.40 18.79 2.11
N GLN A 526 16.38 18.49 1.26
CA GLN A 526 16.28 18.53 -0.20
C GLN A 526 15.84 17.18 -0.77
N GLY A 527 15.83 16.12 0.04
CA GLY A 527 15.51 14.76 -0.34
C GLY A 527 16.71 13.93 -0.79
N ASN A 528 17.93 14.37 -0.50
CA ASN A 528 19.13 13.61 -0.79
C ASN A 528 19.47 12.69 0.39
N MET A 529 19.89 11.45 0.09
CA MET A 529 20.41 10.52 1.08
C MET A 529 21.79 11.01 1.56
N VAL A 530 21.79 11.73 2.66
CA VAL A 530 22.97 12.33 3.29
C VAL A 530 22.85 12.19 4.80
N ASP A 531 23.92 11.72 5.43
CA ASP A 531 23.98 11.69 6.89
C ASP A 531 24.19 13.12 7.42
N TRP A 532 23.16 13.67 8.04
CA TRP A 532 23.13 15.02 8.62
C TRP A 532 23.04 15.02 10.15
N TRP A 533 23.09 13.83 10.74
CA TRP A 533 23.07 13.63 12.18
C TRP A 533 24.49 13.63 12.75
N THR A 534 24.64 14.00 14.03
CA THR A 534 25.88 13.67 14.72
C THR A 534 25.94 12.17 15.00
N GLU A 535 27.14 11.59 15.05
CA GLU A 535 27.31 10.15 15.36
C GLU A 535 26.66 9.78 16.69
N GLU A 536 26.76 10.67 17.70
CA GLU A 536 26.19 10.44 19.02
C GLU A 536 24.66 10.44 19.00
N ASP A 537 24.03 11.37 18.28
CA ASP A 537 22.57 11.42 18.15
C ASP A 537 22.04 10.23 17.35
N ALA A 538 22.74 9.82 16.29
CA ALA A 538 22.42 8.63 15.52
C ALA A 538 22.50 7.36 16.40
N ALA A 539 23.52 7.24 17.26
CA ALA A 539 23.64 6.11 18.16
C ALA A 539 22.49 6.07 19.19
N ARG A 540 22.12 7.20 19.77
CA ARG A 540 20.99 7.30 20.73
C ARG A 540 19.65 6.98 20.07
N PHE A 541 19.44 7.47 18.85
CA PHE A 541 18.26 7.12 18.06
C PHE A 541 18.20 5.60 17.82
N ASN A 542 19.30 5.01 17.36
CA ASN A 542 19.36 3.58 17.06
C ASN A 542 19.12 2.73 18.31
N GLU A 543 19.62 3.12 19.49
CA GLU A 543 19.34 2.44 20.76
C GLU A 543 17.84 2.45 21.10
N ALA A 544 17.18 3.59 20.95
CA ALA A 544 15.75 3.70 21.19
C ALA A 544 14.93 2.93 20.16
N ALA A 545 15.33 2.97 18.88
CA ALA A 545 14.70 2.24 17.78
C ALA A 545 14.81 0.73 17.99
N GLU A 546 15.98 0.21 18.36
CA GLU A 546 16.20 -1.20 18.67
C GLU A 546 15.33 -1.67 19.85
N LYS A 547 15.22 -0.85 20.90
CA LYS A 547 14.33 -1.12 22.03
C LYS A 547 12.88 -1.23 21.59
N LEU A 548 12.42 -0.37 20.66
CA LEU A 548 11.07 -0.43 20.11
C LEU A 548 10.88 -1.68 19.23
N ALA A 549 11.82 -1.99 18.34
CA ALA A 549 11.76 -3.21 17.52
C ALA A 549 11.66 -4.47 18.41
N ALA A 550 12.49 -4.57 19.45
CA ALA A 550 12.47 -5.70 20.39
C ALA A 550 11.16 -5.81 21.19
N GLN A 551 10.40 -4.71 21.40
CA GLN A 551 9.07 -4.80 22.01
C GLN A 551 8.06 -5.48 21.05
N PHE A 552 8.12 -5.19 19.76
CA PHE A 552 7.25 -5.78 18.75
C PHE A 552 7.63 -7.24 18.45
N ASP A 553 8.91 -7.58 18.39
CA ASP A 553 9.39 -8.96 18.19
C ASP A 553 8.88 -9.96 19.25
N LYS A 554 8.53 -9.48 20.44
CA LYS A 554 7.96 -10.31 21.51
C LYS A 554 6.48 -10.64 21.29
N ILE A 555 5.80 -9.97 20.35
CA ILE A 555 4.36 -10.14 20.13
C ILE A 555 4.12 -11.43 19.35
N ILE A 556 3.36 -12.35 19.94
CA ILE A 556 2.93 -13.58 19.28
C ILE A 556 1.73 -13.25 18.36
N ILE A 557 1.88 -13.58 17.09
CA ILE A 557 0.82 -13.42 16.09
C ILE A 557 -0.09 -14.65 16.07
N SER A 558 0.52 -15.85 15.90
CA SER A 558 -0.21 -17.11 15.91
C SER A 558 0.77 -18.27 16.18
N GLY A 559 0.42 -19.15 17.12
CA GLY A 559 1.25 -20.32 17.44
C GLY A 559 2.67 -19.93 17.89
N THR A 560 3.66 -20.25 17.09
CA THR A 560 5.06 -19.88 17.31
C THR A 560 5.54 -18.69 16.47
N GLU A 561 4.65 -18.12 15.65
CA GLU A 561 4.99 -16.99 14.80
C GLU A 561 4.91 -15.69 15.59
N HIS A 562 5.97 -14.92 15.54
CA HIS A 562 6.07 -13.59 16.13
C HIS A 562 5.93 -12.49 15.09
N ALA A 563 5.58 -11.29 15.54
CA ALA A 563 5.72 -10.08 14.75
C ALA A 563 7.19 -9.86 14.37
N ASN A 564 7.44 -9.09 13.34
CA ASN A 564 8.78 -8.71 12.91
C ASN A 564 8.99 -7.22 13.19
N GLY A 565 9.46 -6.90 14.40
CA GLY A 565 9.65 -5.52 14.85
C GLY A 565 10.66 -4.74 14.01
N HIS A 566 11.68 -5.42 13.45
CA HIS A 566 12.65 -4.79 12.57
C HIS A 566 12.07 -4.48 11.18
N LEU A 567 11.19 -5.34 10.65
CA LEU A 567 10.47 -5.05 9.40
C LEU A 567 9.52 -3.88 9.58
N THR A 568 8.82 -3.81 10.71
CA THR A 568 7.78 -2.81 10.97
C THR A 568 8.28 -1.58 11.73
N LEU A 569 9.60 -1.41 11.88
CA LEU A 569 10.20 -0.39 12.76
C LEU A 569 9.79 1.03 12.38
N GLY A 570 9.93 1.42 11.12
CA GLY A 570 9.59 2.78 10.65
C GLY A 570 8.12 3.11 10.90
N GLU A 571 7.23 2.16 10.57
CA GLU A 571 5.79 2.29 10.82
C GLU A 571 5.46 2.44 12.32
N ASN A 572 6.14 1.66 13.16
CA ASN A 572 5.93 1.73 14.61
C ASN A 572 6.47 3.03 15.21
N ILE A 573 7.58 3.56 14.69
CA ILE A 573 8.10 4.89 15.05
C ILE A 573 7.11 5.98 14.61
N ALA A 574 6.60 5.88 13.38
CA ALA A 574 5.66 6.84 12.81
C ALA A 574 4.32 6.85 13.58
N ASP A 575 3.78 5.68 13.94
CA ASP A 575 2.58 5.55 14.78
C ASP A 575 2.76 6.22 16.16
N GLN A 576 3.90 5.93 16.82
CA GLN A 576 4.16 6.49 18.14
C GLN A 576 4.36 8.01 18.10
N GLY A 577 5.17 8.50 17.17
CA GLY A 577 5.41 9.93 16.97
C GLY A 577 4.12 10.66 16.57
N GLY A 578 3.40 10.12 15.59
CA GLY A 578 2.14 10.69 15.11
C GLY A 578 1.10 10.83 16.19
N LEU A 579 0.97 9.81 17.04
CA LEU A 579 0.02 9.82 18.15
C LEU A 579 0.36 10.90 19.20
N ARG A 580 1.64 11.06 19.58
CA ARG A 580 2.11 12.09 20.53
C ARG A 580 1.93 13.50 19.98
N ILE A 581 2.35 13.70 18.74
CA ILE A 581 2.27 15.00 18.05
C ILE A 581 0.82 15.46 17.91
N ALA A 582 -0.07 14.54 17.50
CA ALA A 582 -1.49 14.83 17.34
C ALA A 582 -2.17 15.11 18.70
N TYR A 583 -1.83 14.36 19.75
CA TYR A 583 -2.36 14.60 21.09
C TYR A 583 -1.96 15.97 21.62
N ASP A 584 -0.70 16.36 21.51
CA ASP A 584 -0.22 17.66 21.99
C ASP A 584 -0.79 18.84 21.19
N ALA A 585 -1.00 18.65 19.88
CA ALA A 585 -1.72 19.62 19.06
C ALA A 585 -3.19 19.74 19.49
N PHE A 586 -3.84 18.60 19.74
CA PHE A 586 -5.22 18.53 20.24
C PHE A 586 -5.40 19.26 21.58
N LEU A 587 -4.48 19.10 22.54
CA LEU A 587 -4.56 19.78 23.85
C LEU A 587 -4.58 21.31 23.75
N LYS A 588 -4.17 21.87 22.62
CA LYS A 588 -4.20 23.33 22.36
C LYS A 588 -5.55 23.81 21.82
N THR A 589 -6.48 22.89 21.51
CA THR A 589 -7.80 23.24 20.99
C THR A 589 -8.74 23.80 22.08
N PRO A 590 -9.76 24.56 21.68
CA PRO A 590 -10.79 25.02 22.63
C PRO A 590 -11.54 23.87 23.32
N GLN A 591 -11.79 22.76 22.61
CA GLN A 591 -12.47 21.59 23.16
C GLN A 591 -11.70 20.95 24.32
N ALA A 592 -10.41 20.68 24.08
CA ALA A 592 -9.55 20.07 25.09
C ALA A 592 -9.47 20.97 26.36
N ARG A 593 -9.28 22.30 26.17
CA ARG A 593 -9.23 23.27 27.27
C ARG A 593 -10.55 23.39 28.05
N ALA A 594 -11.68 23.19 27.37
CA ALA A 594 -12.98 23.23 28.04
C ALA A 594 -13.24 22.00 28.91
N GLY A 595 -12.62 20.86 28.63
CA GLY A 595 -12.71 19.62 29.43
C GLY A 595 -14.12 19.02 29.56
N LYS A 596 -15.07 19.43 28.69
CA LYS A 596 -16.47 18.98 28.77
C LYS A 596 -16.63 17.56 28.30
N LEU A 597 -17.38 16.77 29.06
CA LEU A 597 -17.78 15.43 28.63
C LEU A 597 -18.72 15.51 27.43
N ILE A 598 -18.46 14.67 26.43
CA ILE A 598 -19.33 14.40 25.29
C ILE A 598 -19.57 12.89 25.26
N ASP A 599 -20.83 12.45 25.21
CA ASP A 599 -21.24 11.04 25.25
C ASP A 599 -20.69 10.27 26.47
N GLY A 600 -20.38 10.97 27.57
CA GLY A 600 -19.84 10.42 28.82
C GLY A 600 -18.33 10.19 28.81
N PHE A 601 -17.60 10.68 27.79
CA PHE A 601 -16.14 10.60 27.67
C PHE A 601 -15.50 11.99 27.79
N THR A 602 -14.30 12.06 28.40
CA THR A 602 -13.49 13.26 28.37
C THR A 602 -12.96 13.53 26.96
N PRO A 603 -12.52 14.75 26.64
CA PRO A 603 -11.89 15.04 25.36
C PRO A 603 -10.71 14.11 25.04
N GLU A 604 -9.87 13.82 26.04
CA GLU A 604 -8.70 12.93 25.90
C GLU A 604 -9.12 11.48 25.62
N GLN A 605 -10.15 10.98 26.30
CA GLN A 605 -10.69 9.66 26.04
C GLN A 605 -11.25 9.56 24.61
N ARG A 606 -11.96 10.58 24.15
CA ARG A 606 -12.49 10.63 22.77
C ARG A 606 -11.39 10.60 21.73
N PHE A 607 -10.28 11.30 21.97
CA PHE A 607 -9.10 11.25 21.10
C PHE A 607 -8.58 9.81 20.94
N TYR A 608 -8.33 9.10 22.04
CA TYR A 608 -7.84 7.72 21.97
C TYR A 608 -8.88 6.73 21.43
N LEU A 609 -10.17 6.93 21.70
CA LEU A 609 -11.24 6.11 21.12
C LEU A 609 -11.28 6.24 19.60
N SER A 610 -11.11 7.45 19.08
CA SER A 610 -11.04 7.69 17.65
C SER A 610 -9.83 6.98 17.03
N TYR A 611 -8.65 7.09 17.66
CA TYR A 611 -7.45 6.37 17.24
C TYR A 611 -7.66 4.85 17.21
N GLY A 612 -8.15 4.27 18.29
CA GLY A 612 -8.37 2.81 18.36
C GLY A 612 -9.40 2.33 17.32
N ARG A 613 -10.40 3.17 17.00
CA ARG A 613 -11.46 2.85 16.05
C ARG A 613 -10.99 2.74 14.61
N ILE A 614 -10.08 3.62 14.15
CA ILE A 614 -9.65 3.63 12.74
C ILE A 614 -8.82 2.39 12.37
N TRP A 615 -8.24 1.68 13.34
CA TRP A 615 -7.46 0.47 13.12
C TRP A 615 -8.26 -0.82 13.30
N ALA A 616 -9.56 -0.73 13.63
CA ALA A 616 -10.40 -1.92 13.80
C ALA A 616 -10.50 -2.71 12.49
N GLU A 617 -10.21 -4.02 12.56
CA GLU A 617 -10.20 -4.93 11.41
C GLU A 617 -10.46 -6.38 11.81
N ASN A 618 -10.95 -7.17 10.88
CA ASN A 618 -11.05 -8.62 10.93
C ASN A 618 -10.19 -9.23 9.82
N ASN A 619 -9.38 -10.23 10.14
CA ASN A 619 -8.42 -10.86 9.23
C ASN A 619 -8.59 -12.38 9.20
N THR A 620 -8.22 -13.03 8.09
CA THR A 620 -7.95 -14.46 8.07
C THR A 620 -6.57 -14.72 8.70
N PRO A 621 -6.35 -15.90 9.31
CA PRO A 621 -5.02 -16.28 9.82
C PRO A 621 -3.93 -16.24 8.73
N GLU A 622 -4.28 -16.63 7.51
CA GLU A 622 -3.38 -16.62 6.35
C GLU A 622 -2.97 -15.19 5.97
N SER A 623 -3.92 -14.24 6.01
CA SER A 623 -3.65 -12.82 5.74
C SER A 623 -2.75 -12.22 6.82
N GLU A 624 -2.99 -12.51 8.10
CA GLU A 624 -2.11 -12.07 9.18
C GLU A 624 -0.69 -12.62 9.04
N TYR A 625 -0.56 -13.91 8.68
CA TYR A 625 0.74 -14.52 8.42
C TYR A 625 1.46 -13.84 7.26
N GLN A 626 0.77 -13.63 6.13
CA GLN A 626 1.33 -12.97 4.96
C GLN A 626 1.78 -11.54 5.29
N GLN A 627 0.96 -10.76 5.96
CA GLN A 627 1.30 -9.40 6.39
C GLN A 627 2.56 -9.40 7.27
N THR A 628 2.63 -10.26 8.26
CA THR A 628 3.79 -10.37 9.16
C THR A 628 5.10 -10.68 8.42
N LYS A 629 5.05 -11.34 7.25
CA LYS A 629 6.25 -11.71 6.47
C LYS A 629 6.67 -10.68 5.44
N SER A 630 5.72 -9.92 4.89
CA SER A 630 5.99 -9.12 3.68
C SER A 630 5.58 -7.65 3.77
N ASP A 631 4.85 -7.24 4.81
CA ASP A 631 4.34 -5.88 4.98
C ASP A 631 5.09 -5.14 6.08
N GLU A 632 5.43 -3.89 5.81
CA GLU A 632 6.11 -3.01 6.77
C GLU A 632 5.16 -2.48 7.86
N HIS A 633 3.85 -2.65 7.69
CA HIS A 633 2.84 -2.26 8.67
C HIS A 633 2.54 -3.39 9.66
N SER A 634 2.55 -3.06 10.93
CA SER A 634 2.04 -3.96 11.99
C SER A 634 0.54 -4.21 11.83
N LEU A 635 0.04 -5.36 12.31
CA LEU A 635 -1.39 -5.62 12.38
C LEU A 635 -2.11 -4.54 13.20
N GLY A 636 -3.35 -4.20 12.84
CA GLY A 636 -4.12 -3.12 13.48
C GLY A 636 -4.17 -3.23 15.01
N ARG A 637 -4.31 -4.46 15.55
CA ARG A 637 -4.24 -4.68 17.01
C ARG A 637 -2.90 -4.30 17.65
N ASN A 638 -1.80 -4.46 16.92
CA ASN A 638 -0.46 -4.11 17.39
C ASN A 638 -0.21 -2.61 17.23
N ARG A 639 -0.68 -2.00 16.14
CA ARG A 639 -0.62 -0.54 15.95
C ARG A 639 -1.32 0.20 17.09
N VAL A 640 -2.41 -0.35 17.63
CA VAL A 640 -3.12 0.22 18.79
C VAL A 640 -2.45 -0.18 20.10
N ASN A 641 -2.49 -1.47 20.46
CA ASN A 641 -2.13 -1.89 21.81
C ASN A 641 -0.63 -1.74 22.10
N ALA A 642 0.26 -2.13 21.17
CA ALA A 642 1.69 -2.04 21.41
C ALA A 642 2.19 -0.58 21.42
N THR A 643 1.66 0.27 20.53
CA THR A 643 1.98 1.70 20.53
C THR A 643 1.52 2.37 21.82
N LEU A 644 0.26 2.15 22.26
CA LEU A 644 -0.28 2.77 23.46
C LEU A 644 0.43 2.39 24.77
N ARG A 645 1.07 1.22 24.82
CA ARG A 645 1.91 0.82 25.98
C ARG A 645 3.08 1.76 26.22
N ASN A 646 3.48 2.54 25.24
CA ASN A 646 4.54 3.54 25.32
C ASN A 646 4.01 4.98 25.57
N ILE A 647 2.70 5.19 25.79
CA ILE A 647 2.06 6.51 25.84
C ILE A 647 1.53 6.81 27.24
N ASP A 648 2.22 7.64 28.01
CA ASP A 648 1.84 7.99 29.39
C ASP A 648 0.48 8.66 29.49
N THR A 649 0.15 9.52 28.52
CA THR A 649 -1.11 10.27 28.49
C THR A 649 -2.30 9.38 28.26
N PHE A 650 -2.13 8.24 27.58
CA PHE A 650 -3.15 7.20 27.46
C PHE A 650 -3.50 6.58 28.82
N PHE A 651 -2.50 6.17 29.59
CA PHE A 651 -2.74 5.59 30.91
C PHE A 651 -3.44 6.58 31.84
N LYS A 652 -3.08 7.86 31.80
CA LYS A 652 -3.73 8.92 32.57
C LYS A 652 -5.18 9.12 32.14
N ALA A 653 -5.48 9.16 30.84
CA ALA A 653 -6.83 9.39 30.31
C ALA A 653 -7.83 8.31 30.75
N PHE A 654 -7.39 7.08 30.91
CA PHE A 654 -8.26 5.95 31.30
C PHE A 654 -8.06 5.46 32.73
N GLY A 655 -7.19 6.10 33.51
CA GLY A 655 -6.91 5.71 34.91
C GLY A 655 -6.30 4.31 35.01
N ILE A 656 -5.42 3.96 34.07
CA ILE A 656 -4.78 2.63 34.01
C ILE A 656 -3.51 2.66 34.85
N ASP A 657 -3.35 1.67 35.70
CA ASP A 657 -2.20 1.49 36.59
C ASP A 657 -1.43 0.19 36.31
N SER A 658 -0.41 -0.07 37.12
CA SER A 658 0.50 -1.23 36.97
C SER A 658 -0.15 -2.61 37.13
N SER A 659 -1.40 -2.69 37.54
CA SER A 659 -2.15 -3.95 37.63
C SER A 659 -2.75 -4.39 36.27
N ALA A 660 -2.79 -3.51 35.27
CA ALA A 660 -3.42 -3.76 33.99
C ALA A 660 -2.46 -4.48 33.00
N PRO A 661 -2.94 -5.43 32.18
CA PRO A 661 -2.13 -6.16 31.19
C PRO A 661 -1.42 -5.27 30.16
N MET A 662 -2.03 -4.14 29.78
CA MET A 662 -1.41 -3.18 28.86
C MET A 662 -0.32 -2.32 29.51
N TRP A 663 -0.23 -2.30 30.85
CA TRP A 663 0.79 -1.50 31.50
C TRP A 663 2.21 -1.94 31.08
N LEU A 664 3.02 -0.99 30.74
CA LEU A 664 4.46 -1.16 30.55
C LEU A 664 5.15 -0.26 31.57
N ASP A 665 6.13 -0.77 32.30
CA ASP A 665 6.86 0.04 33.27
C ASP A 665 7.47 1.27 32.58
N PRO A 666 7.43 2.46 33.17
CA PRO A 666 8.00 3.66 32.58
C PRO A 666 9.46 3.52 32.13
N ALA A 667 10.27 2.72 32.83
CA ALA A 667 11.66 2.45 32.45
C ALA A 667 11.78 1.60 31.18
N GLU A 668 10.76 0.82 30.86
CA GLU A 668 10.70 -0.02 29.65
C GLU A 668 10.06 0.69 28.44
N ARG A 669 9.39 1.83 28.66
CA ARG A 669 8.79 2.61 27.58
C ARG A 669 9.86 3.20 26.67
N THR A 670 9.53 3.26 25.39
CA THR A 670 10.38 3.89 24.38
C THR A 670 9.73 5.20 23.95
N VAL A 671 10.49 6.28 23.97
CA VAL A 671 10.10 7.60 23.46
C VAL A 671 11.19 8.06 22.52
N ILE A 672 10.84 8.22 21.24
CA ILE A 672 11.76 8.74 20.22
C ILE A 672 11.40 10.19 19.91
N TRP A 673 10.14 10.46 19.58
CA TRP A 673 9.62 11.80 19.23
C TRP A 673 8.58 12.32 20.20
#